data_0e8245d6996455107cc0f30016270330
#
_entry.id   0e8245d6996455107cc0f30016270330
#
_cell.length_a   1.000
_cell.length_b   1.000
_cell.length_c   1.000
_cell.angle_alpha   90.00
_cell.angle_beta   90.00
_cell.angle_gamma   90.00
#
_symmetry.space_group_name_H-M   'P 1'
#
loop_
_entity.id
_entity.type
_entity.pdbx_description
1 polymer ?
#
loop_
_entity_poly.entity_id
_entity_poly.type
_entity_poly.pdbx_seq_one_letter_code
_entity_poly.pdbx_strand_id
1 'polypeptide(L)'
;MNRRRTKLLLACAVLAAGVASGRAELQTQDLKLWYDKPAGQWVEALPVGNGRLGAMVFGGVDQERLQLNEGTLWAGGPYDPSSPEALKALPEARRLIFEGKYGEAHGLIGGKMMAHPLQQMPYEPVGDLKLTFPRNGDVADYRRELDLDAAIARVTYTVGGVRFVREVFSSPVDQVIVFHLAADKPGQLNFTAAMATPQKATVEAQSPDTLVMGGVNAEAKGIPGALKFQARVRVLTQGGRTTAGKDSVSVSGADSATLLIAAATSYKNYKDVSGDPEALTQAYLAKAVRKPFDILRRDQVAEHQRLFRRVSLDLGVTEQAKLPTDQRIARFAEGHDPQLAALYFQFGRYLLLSCSRAGGQPATLQGLWNESMTPPWDSKYTININTEMNYWPAEPANLGECTAPLIQMVTELVEPGSRTARVNWGAGGWVCHHNTDLWRATAPIDGPTWGFWPTGGAWLCKSLWDRYDFGGDKQYLARVYPVMKGAAQFFLDTLVEEPKHKWLVTCPSLSPENTHPGGVSVCAGPTMDSQIIRDLFSNCIRASEILGVDADLRAKFVAARARLAPNQIGKAGQLQEWLEDWDMQAPEIQHRHVSHLYGLYPSAQITPRGTPELAAAVHKSLQMRGDDATGWGVGWRINLWARLLDGDHAYKLLAMLMTPPRTLPNMFDSCPPFQIDGNFGGCSGIAEMLMQSHASEIELLPALPKAWPLGRVKGLRARGGFEVDIAWQDGKVTSYRIASADRRKVTVRLSGETKVIKSERL
;
A
#
# COMPACT_ATOMS: atom_id res chain seq x y z
N MET A 1 -13.17 -97.41 3.61
CA MET A 1 -13.61 -97.13 2.24
C MET A 1 -14.18 -95.73 2.16
N ASN A 2 -13.58 -94.93 1.35
CA ASN A 2 -13.81 -93.46 1.15
C ASN A 2 -15.22 -93.10 0.68
N ARG A 3 -15.76 -91.98 1.21
CA ARG A 3 -16.55 -91.05 0.43
C ARG A 3 -16.35 -89.60 0.92
N ARG A 4 -15.72 -88.80 0.07
CA ARG A 4 -15.57 -87.36 0.19
C ARG A 4 -16.95 -86.68 0.08
N ARG A 5 -17.26 -85.73 0.99
CA ARG A 5 -18.34 -84.78 0.85
C ARG A 5 -17.73 -83.42 0.61
N THR A 6 -17.92 -82.88 -0.60
CA THR A 6 -17.62 -81.54 -1.08
C THR A 6 -18.66 -80.58 -0.51
N LYS A 7 -18.23 -79.63 0.32
CA LYS A 7 -19.11 -78.56 0.74
C LYS A 7 -18.85 -77.36 -0.18
N LEU A 8 -19.89 -76.95 -0.92
CA LEU A 8 -19.99 -75.70 -1.69
C LEU A 8 -20.12 -74.58 -0.69
N LEU A 9 -19.15 -73.70 -0.64
CA LEU A 9 -19.23 -72.37 0.05
C LEU A 9 -19.64 -71.32 -0.96
N LEU A 10 -20.88 -70.85 -0.82
CA LEU A 10 -21.36 -69.61 -1.52
C LEU A 10 -20.75 -68.40 -0.80
N ALA A 11 -19.82 -67.73 -1.45
CA ALA A 11 -19.29 -66.44 -0.98
C ALA A 11 -20.20 -65.32 -1.49
N CYS A 12 -21.01 -64.73 -0.60
CA CYS A 12 -21.67 -63.47 -0.83
C CYS A 12 -20.63 -62.36 -0.76
N ALA A 13 -20.19 -61.85 -1.91
CA ALA A 13 -19.42 -60.61 -1.97
C ALA A 13 -20.39 -59.43 -1.79
N VAL A 14 -20.40 -58.86 -0.59
CA VAL A 14 -21.00 -57.56 -0.32
C VAL A 14 -20.02 -56.51 -0.84
N LEU A 15 -20.31 -55.88 -2.00
CA LEU A 15 -19.64 -54.65 -2.44
C LEU A 15 -20.01 -53.55 -1.46
N ALA A 16 -19.14 -53.26 -0.50
CA ALA A 16 -19.13 -52.02 0.23
C ALA A 16 -18.55 -50.94 -0.71
N ALA A 17 -19.43 -50.20 -1.40
CA ALA A 17 -19.04 -48.94 -2.05
C ALA A 17 -18.66 -47.96 -0.93
N GLY A 18 -17.38 -47.94 -0.58
CA GLY A 18 -16.79 -46.89 0.25
C GLY A 18 -16.83 -45.60 -0.53
N VAL A 19 -17.78 -44.74 -0.17
CA VAL A 19 -17.69 -43.33 -0.53
C VAL A 19 -16.45 -42.78 0.21
N ALA A 20 -15.32 -42.79 -0.47
CA ALA A 20 -14.16 -42.02 -0.04
C ALA A 20 -14.57 -40.54 -0.08
N SER A 21 -15.01 -40.03 1.07
CA SER A 21 -15.04 -38.59 1.30
C SER A 21 -13.58 -38.10 1.25
N GLY A 22 -13.10 -37.82 0.05
CA GLY A 22 -11.83 -37.12 -0.14
C GLY A 22 -11.90 -35.81 0.61
N ARG A 23 -11.27 -35.73 1.79
CA ARG A 23 -10.86 -34.48 2.35
C ARG A 23 -10.06 -33.83 1.24
N ALA A 24 -10.57 -32.68 0.70
CA ALA A 24 -9.80 -31.83 -0.19
C ALA A 24 -8.53 -31.46 0.60
N GLU A 25 -7.40 -32.07 0.29
CA GLU A 25 -6.11 -31.61 0.79
C GLU A 25 -5.90 -30.26 0.15
N LEU A 26 -5.78 -29.22 0.99
CA LEU A 26 -5.41 -27.88 0.55
C LEU A 26 -4.03 -28.02 -0.12
N GLN A 27 -4.00 -27.90 -1.44
CA GLN A 27 -2.78 -28.08 -2.23
C GLN A 27 -1.87 -26.88 -2.02
N THR A 28 -0.55 -27.10 -2.15
CA THR A 28 0.41 -25.99 -2.19
C THR A 28 0.04 -25.08 -3.37
N GLN A 29 -0.39 -23.86 -3.08
CA GLN A 29 -0.85 -22.92 -4.11
C GLN A 29 0.31 -22.41 -4.94
N ASP A 30 0.16 -22.36 -6.27
CA ASP A 30 1.10 -21.66 -7.14
C ASP A 30 0.82 -20.14 -7.03
N LEU A 31 1.72 -19.43 -6.36
CA LEU A 31 1.60 -17.98 -6.13
C LEU A 31 2.25 -17.20 -7.28
N LYS A 32 1.72 -17.38 -8.49
CA LYS A 32 2.24 -16.75 -9.70
C LYS A 32 1.17 -15.99 -10.47
N LEU A 33 1.54 -14.80 -10.92
CA LEU A 33 0.88 -14.17 -12.05
C LEU A 33 1.55 -14.70 -13.31
N TRP A 34 0.79 -15.10 -14.33
CA TRP A 34 1.37 -15.56 -15.58
C TRP A 34 0.55 -15.17 -16.82
N TYR A 35 1.23 -15.05 -17.96
CA TYR A 35 0.68 -14.58 -19.23
C TYR A 35 1.32 -15.35 -20.38
N ASP A 36 0.56 -15.54 -21.45
CA ASP A 36 0.96 -16.24 -22.67
C ASP A 36 1.46 -15.30 -23.79
N LYS A 37 1.62 -14.01 -23.47
CA LYS A 37 2.06 -12.96 -24.41
C LYS A 37 2.94 -11.91 -23.71
N PRO A 38 3.82 -11.19 -24.44
CA PRO A 38 4.53 -10.02 -23.94
C PRO A 38 3.55 -8.91 -23.52
N ALA A 39 4.02 -8.00 -22.64
CA ALA A 39 3.31 -6.78 -22.34
C ALA A 39 3.43 -5.78 -23.49
N GLY A 40 2.30 -5.29 -23.99
CA GLY A 40 2.23 -4.21 -24.99
C GLY A 40 2.14 -2.83 -24.34
N GLN A 41 1.56 -2.77 -23.13
CA GLN A 41 1.38 -1.54 -22.35
C GLN A 41 2.03 -1.66 -20.99
N TRP A 42 2.34 -0.51 -20.36
CA TRP A 42 2.96 -0.46 -19.04
C TRP A 42 2.13 -1.19 -17.97
N VAL A 43 0.80 -1.06 -18.01
CA VAL A 43 -0.14 -1.72 -17.09
C VAL A 43 -0.28 -3.24 -17.31
N GLU A 44 0.41 -3.80 -18.27
CA GLU A 44 0.53 -5.25 -18.47
C GLU A 44 1.87 -5.78 -17.98
N ALA A 45 2.89 -4.89 -17.81
CA ALA A 45 4.22 -5.27 -17.37
C ALA A 45 4.26 -5.72 -15.92
N LEU A 46 5.27 -6.52 -15.55
CA LEU A 46 5.39 -7.13 -14.23
C LEU A 46 6.27 -6.28 -13.31
N PRO A 47 5.78 -5.88 -12.12
CA PRO A 47 6.53 -5.07 -11.18
C PRO A 47 7.54 -5.90 -10.39
N VAL A 48 8.79 -5.44 -10.30
CA VAL A 48 9.79 -5.91 -9.34
C VAL A 48 10.33 -4.72 -8.54
N GLY A 49 10.68 -4.93 -7.27
CA GLY A 49 11.15 -3.84 -6.41
C GLY A 49 11.81 -4.32 -5.12
N ASN A 50 12.65 -3.45 -4.53
CA ASN A 50 13.35 -3.72 -3.27
C ASN A 50 13.10 -2.66 -2.18
N GLY A 51 12.07 -1.82 -2.35
CA GLY A 51 11.73 -0.70 -1.47
C GLY A 51 12.43 0.62 -1.83
N ARG A 52 13.38 0.61 -2.78
CA ARG A 52 14.10 1.79 -3.26
C ARG A 52 14.25 1.81 -4.78
N LEU A 53 14.63 0.69 -5.36
CA LEU A 53 14.87 0.52 -6.80
C LEU A 53 13.86 -0.48 -7.36
N GLY A 54 13.11 -0.10 -8.38
CA GLY A 54 12.09 -0.90 -9.01
C GLY A 54 12.16 -0.90 -10.52
N ALA A 55 11.54 -1.91 -11.13
CA ALA A 55 11.36 -1.97 -12.57
C ALA A 55 10.01 -2.59 -12.94
N MET A 56 9.51 -2.20 -14.13
CA MET A 56 8.43 -2.87 -14.83
C MET A 56 9.02 -3.71 -15.96
N VAL A 57 8.76 -5.02 -15.96
CA VAL A 57 9.32 -6.01 -16.88
C VAL A 57 8.32 -6.35 -17.96
N PHE A 58 8.61 -6.02 -19.23
CA PHE A 58 7.66 -6.19 -20.36
C PHE A 58 7.67 -7.60 -20.95
N GLY A 59 8.81 -8.27 -20.97
CA GLY A 59 8.94 -9.62 -21.52
C GLY A 59 8.93 -9.68 -23.04
N GLY A 60 9.32 -8.61 -23.73
CA GLY A 60 9.38 -8.58 -25.18
C GLY A 60 10.45 -9.50 -25.75
N VAL A 61 10.18 -10.22 -26.84
CA VAL A 61 11.12 -11.19 -27.40
C VAL A 61 12.20 -10.49 -28.24
N ASP A 62 11.80 -9.69 -29.24
CA ASP A 62 12.72 -8.96 -30.11
C ASP A 62 13.27 -7.69 -29.47
N GLN A 63 12.45 -7.06 -28.62
CA GLN A 63 12.78 -5.88 -27.84
C GLN A 63 12.28 -6.05 -26.41
N GLU A 64 13.21 -6.18 -25.46
CA GLU A 64 12.88 -6.15 -24.04
C GLU A 64 12.97 -4.72 -23.52
N ARG A 65 12.05 -4.36 -22.63
CA ARG A 65 12.02 -3.09 -21.92
C ARG A 65 11.94 -3.34 -20.41
N LEU A 66 12.89 -2.78 -19.66
CA LEU A 66 12.78 -2.61 -18.23
C LEU A 66 12.63 -1.11 -17.96
N GLN A 67 11.42 -0.68 -17.54
CA GLN A 67 11.22 0.70 -17.11
C GLN A 67 11.63 0.82 -15.64
N LEU A 68 12.51 1.77 -15.32
CA LEU A 68 13.24 1.86 -14.05
C LEU A 68 12.75 3.02 -13.19
N ASN A 69 12.64 2.77 -11.88
CA ASN A 69 12.36 3.78 -10.87
C ASN A 69 13.36 3.72 -9.71
N GLU A 70 13.65 4.88 -9.14
CA GLU A 70 14.41 5.05 -7.90
C GLU A 70 13.61 5.97 -6.94
N GLY A 71 13.35 5.52 -5.72
CA GLY A 71 12.37 6.11 -4.80
C GLY A 71 12.62 7.56 -4.39
N THR A 72 13.84 8.09 -4.63
CA THR A 72 14.18 9.48 -4.31
C THR A 72 14.30 10.40 -5.54
N LEU A 73 14.01 9.90 -6.75
CA LEU A 73 14.00 10.74 -7.95
C LEU A 73 12.66 11.44 -8.09
N TRP A 74 12.60 12.69 -7.64
CA TRP A 74 11.44 13.59 -7.69
C TRP A 74 11.87 14.91 -8.30
N ALA A 75 10.94 15.66 -8.88
CA ALA A 75 11.19 17.01 -9.40
C ALA A 75 11.53 18.02 -8.30
N GLY A 76 12.06 19.17 -8.70
CA GLY A 76 12.36 20.29 -7.82
C GLY A 76 13.50 20.03 -6.84
N GLY A 77 13.45 20.69 -5.69
CA GLY A 77 14.42 20.64 -4.60
C GLY A 77 13.79 21.07 -3.28
N PRO A 78 14.56 21.17 -2.19
CA PRO A 78 14.06 21.66 -0.91
C PRO A 78 13.41 23.04 -1.04
N TYR A 79 12.18 23.22 -0.49
CA TYR A 79 11.44 24.49 -0.54
C TYR A 79 10.56 24.68 0.70
N ASP A 80 10.09 25.92 0.91
CA ASP A 80 9.17 26.28 2.00
C ASP A 80 7.84 26.77 1.40
N PRO A 81 6.74 26.00 1.51
CA PRO A 81 5.44 26.38 0.96
C PRO A 81 4.58 27.22 1.91
N SER A 82 5.10 27.67 3.07
CA SER A 82 4.32 28.40 4.09
C SER A 82 3.80 29.74 3.57
N SER A 83 2.58 30.13 4.00
CA SER A 83 1.96 31.40 3.64
C SER A 83 1.80 32.31 4.87
N PRO A 84 2.61 33.38 5.00
CA PRO A 84 2.48 34.34 6.11
C PRO A 84 1.15 35.11 6.16
N GLU A 85 0.45 35.21 5.02
CA GLU A 85 -0.87 35.86 4.94
C GLU A 85 -1.98 35.00 5.56
N ALA A 86 -1.77 33.68 5.68
CA ALA A 86 -2.76 32.73 6.22
C ALA A 86 -3.17 33.08 7.65
N LEU A 87 -2.20 33.35 8.52
CA LEU A 87 -2.48 33.72 9.92
C LEU A 87 -3.32 34.96 10.05
N LYS A 88 -3.08 35.99 9.19
CA LYS A 88 -3.85 37.22 9.20
C LYS A 88 -5.28 37.02 8.72
N ALA A 89 -5.49 36.09 7.77
CA ALA A 89 -6.81 35.80 7.21
C ALA A 89 -7.62 34.83 8.10
N LEU A 90 -6.99 34.06 8.97
CA LEU A 90 -7.61 33.00 9.77
C LEU A 90 -8.80 33.46 10.62
N PRO A 91 -8.76 34.59 11.37
CA PRO A 91 -9.90 35.03 12.16
C PRO A 91 -11.12 35.36 11.29
N GLU A 92 -10.90 35.97 10.14
CA GLU A 92 -11.97 36.34 9.20
C GLU A 92 -12.56 35.10 8.51
N ALA A 93 -11.74 34.13 8.12
CA ALA A 93 -12.20 32.86 7.56
C ALA A 93 -13.11 32.13 8.57
N ARG A 94 -12.73 32.08 9.86
CA ARG A 94 -13.54 31.51 10.95
C ARG A 94 -14.87 32.23 11.09
N ARG A 95 -14.86 33.58 11.13
CA ARG A 95 -16.07 34.37 11.23
C ARG A 95 -17.04 34.10 10.08
N LEU A 96 -16.55 34.12 8.84
CA LEU A 96 -17.36 33.86 7.64
C LEU A 96 -18.00 32.46 7.67
N ILE A 97 -17.25 31.44 8.06
CA ILE A 97 -17.76 30.06 8.16
C ILE A 97 -18.88 29.98 9.21
N PHE A 98 -18.69 30.53 10.41
CA PHE A 98 -19.72 30.49 11.47
C PHE A 98 -20.93 31.38 11.15
N GLU A 99 -20.80 32.36 10.28
CA GLU A 99 -21.92 33.13 9.75
C GLU A 99 -22.62 32.47 8.55
N GLY A 100 -22.17 31.28 8.11
CA GLY A 100 -22.72 30.58 6.95
C GLY A 100 -22.34 31.18 5.59
N LYS A 101 -21.36 32.09 5.55
CA LYS A 101 -20.85 32.72 4.34
C LYS A 101 -19.73 31.89 3.69
N TYR A 102 -20.05 30.62 3.40
CA TYR A 102 -19.06 29.63 2.97
C TYR A 102 -18.35 30.00 1.67
N GLY A 103 -19.05 30.60 0.68
CA GLY A 103 -18.45 31.03 -0.59
C GLY A 103 -17.42 32.13 -0.41
N GLU A 104 -17.69 33.12 0.49
CA GLU A 104 -16.74 34.17 0.83
C GLU A 104 -15.51 33.60 1.57
N ALA A 105 -15.75 32.69 2.52
CA ALA A 105 -14.67 32.00 3.23
C ALA A 105 -13.78 31.20 2.26
N HIS A 106 -14.38 30.46 1.33
CA HIS A 106 -13.67 29.71 0.28
C HIS A 106 -12.78 30.62 -0.57
N GLY A 107 -13.31 31.76 -1.04
CA GLY A 107 -12.54 32.75 -1.80
C GLY A 107 -11.38 33.34 -1.00
N LEU A 108 -11.59 33.66 0.28
CA LEU A 108 -10.55 34.21 1.17
C LEU A 108 -9.44 33.16 1.40
N ILE A 109 -9.80 31.93 1.67
CA ILE A 109 -8.86 30.82 1.89
C ILE A 109 -8.04 30.59 0.62
N GLY A 110 -8.70 30.51 -0.55
CA GLY A 110 -8.03 30.33 -1.85
C GLY A 110 -7.05 31.42 -2.19
N GLY A 111 -7.39 32.69 -1.85
CA GLY A 111 -6.54 33.84 -2.17
C GLY A 111 -5.39 34.09 -1.19
N LYS A 112 -5.48 33.64 0.08
CA LYS A 112 -4.54 34.08 1.13
C LYS A 112 -3.97 32.95 2.00
N MET A 113 -4.59 31.76 2.02
CA MET A 113 -4.23 30.76 3.01
C MET A 113 -3.59 29.51 2.42
N MET A 114 -3.53 29.41 1.09
CA MET A 114 -2.92 28.26 0.41
C MET A 114 -1.40 28.37 0.33
N ALA A 115 -0.77 27.25 0.03
CA ALA A 115 0.68 27.12 -0.16
C ALA A 115 1.21 27.90 -1.37
N HIS A 116 2.50 28.22 -1.34
CA HIS A 116 3.25 28.77 -2.47
C HIS A 116 4.52 27.95 -2.70
N PRO A 117 4.64 27.22 -3.83
CA PRO A 117 3.66 27.05 -4.90
C PRO A 117 2.38 26.35 -4.45
N LEU A 118 1.28 26.52 -5.21
CA LEU A 118 -0.02 25.90 -4.90
C LEU A 118 -0.02 24.38 -5.04
N GLN A 119 0.98 23.82 -5.69
CA GLN A 119 1.13 22.38 -5.93
C GLN A 119 2.47 21.90 -5.40
N GLN A 120 2.58 20.59 -5.13
CA GLN A 120 3.80 19.93 -4.69
C GLN A 120 4.54 19.27 -5.87
N MET A 121 5.70 18.65 -5.57
CA MET A 121 6.60 18.14 -6.58
C MET A 121 6.19 16.72 -7.02
N PRO A 122 6.24 16.38 -8.34
CA PRO A 122 5.96 15.05 -8.84
C PRO A 122 7.10 14.07 -8.60
N TYR A 123 6.73 12.79 -8.46
CA TYR A 123 7.63 11.65 -8.52
C TYR A 123 7.99 11.32 -9.97
N GLU A 124 9.28 11.08 -10.28
CA GLU A 124 9.78 10.96 -11.64
C GLU A 124 10.40 9.59 -11.94
N PRO A 125 10.31 9.10 -13.20
CA PRO A 125 11.01 7.88 -13.63
C PRO A 125 12.50 8.12 -13.87
N VAL A 126 13.31 7.07 -13.67
CA VAL A 126 14.71 7.05 -14.11
C VAL A 126 14.78 6.95 -15.63
N GLY A 127 13.98 6.11 -16.24
CA GLY A 127 13.96 5.82 -17.67
C GLY A 127 13.88 4.33 -17.97
N ASP A 128 14.33 3.93 -19.15
CA ASP A 128 14.26 2.57 -19.66
C ASP A 128 15.65 1.96 -19.90
N LEU A 129 15.82 0.70 -19.53
CA LEU A 129 16.82 -0.17 -20.15
C LEU A 129 16.14 -0.96 -21.26
N LYS A 130 16.68 -0.88 -22.48
CA LYS A 130 16.17 -1.58 -23.66
C LYS A 130 17.22 -2.55 -24.18
N LEU A 131 16.80 -3.79 -24.44
CA LEU A 131 17.61 -4.79 -25.11
C LEU A 131 16.98 -5.13 -26.47
N THR A 132 17.75 -4.99 -27.53
CA THR A 132 17.37 -5.37 -28.88
C THR A 132 18.04 -6.66 -29.29
N PHE A 133 17.25 -7.66 -29.69
CA PHE A 133 17.71 -8.97 -30.12
C PHE A 133 17.55 -9.13 -31.64
N PRO A 134 18.46 -9.79 -32.34
CA PRO A 134 18.26 -10.12 -33.75
C PRO A 134 17.09 -11.12 -33.87
N ARG A 135 16.18 -10.87 -34.80
CA ARG A 135 15.03 -11.73 -35.05
C ARG A 135 15.45 -12.92 -35.93
N ASN A 136 15.37 -14.14 -35.40
CA ASN A 136 15.85 -15.35 -36.06
C ASN A 136 14.79 -16.48 -36.09
N GLY A 137 13.52 -16.17 -36.36
CA GLY A 137 12.45 -17.18 -36.51
C GLY A 137 11.18 -16.87 -35.73
N ASP A 138 10.25 -17.83 -35.81
CA ASP A 138 8.98 -17.75 -35.09
C ASP A 138 9.15 -18.06 -33.61
N VAL A 139 8.31 -17.42 -32.78
CA VAL A 139 8.31 -17.59 -31.32
C VAL A 139 7.33 -18.71 -30.96
N ALA A 140 7.78 -19.68 -30.20
CA ALA A 140 6.96 -20.75 -29.63
C ALA A 140 7.12 -20.82 -28.11
N ASP A 141 6.17 -21.47 -27.44
CA ASP A 141 6.19 -21.77 -26.00
C ASP A 141 6.42 -20.54 -25.12
N TYR A 142 5.87 -19.39 -25.52
CA TYR A 142 6.05 -18.15 -24.77
C TYR A 142 5.30 -18.20 -23.44
N ARG A 143 6.00 -17.83 -22.35
CA ARG A 143 5.42 -17.65 -21.04
C ARG A 143 6.16 -16.54 -20.29
N ARG A 144 5.39 -15.62 -19.71
CA ARG A 144 5.85 -14.58 -18.81
C ARG A 144 5.17 -14.76 -17.46
N GLU A 145 5.95 -14.76 -16.36
CA GLU A 145 5.40 -14.96 -15.02
C GLU A 145 6.09 -14.08 -13.97
N LEU A 146 5.37 -13.74 -12.91
CA LEU A 146 5.88 -13.17 -11.66
C LEU A 146 5.62 -14.17 -10.55
N ASP A 147 6.68 -14.76 -10.03
CA ASP A 147 6.66 -15.64 -8.87
C ASP A 147 6.69 -14.79 -7.60
N LEU A 148 5.56 -14.72 -6.88
CA LEU A 148 5.43 -13.90 -5.66
C LEU A 148 6.24 -14.47 -4.50
N ASP A 149 6.45 -15.78 -4.44
CA ASP A 149 7.23 -16.41 -3.37
C ASP A 149 8.72 -16.19 -3.52
N ALA A 150 9.21 -16.11 -4.76
CA ALA A 150 10.62 -15.83 -5.05
C ALA A 150 10.90 -14.34 -5.32
N ALA A 151 9.89 -13.54 -5.60
CA ALA A 151 9.98 -12.16 -6.10
C ALA A 151 10.83 -12.05 -7.37
N ILE A 152 10.57 -12.93 -8.34
CA ILE A 152 11.28 -13.02 -9.62
C ILE A 152 10.28 -12.95 -10.77
N ALA A 153 10.49 -12.01 -11.69
CA ALA A 153 9.84 -12.02 -12.99
C ALA A 153 10.66 -12.90 -13.94
N ARG A 154 9.99 -13.85 -14.60
CA ARG A 154 10.61 -14.78 -15.55
C ARG A 154 9.92 -14.74 -16.89
N VAL A 155 10.70 -14.82 -17.97
CA VAL A 155 10.22 -14.95 -19.35
C VAL A 155 10.89 -16.16 -19.98
N THR A 156 10.11 -17.05 -20.58
CA THR A 156 10.61 -18.20 -21.32
C THR A 156 9.97 -18.26 -22.70
N TYR A 157 10.76 -18.61 -23.71
CA TYR A 157 10.27 -18.80 -25.09
C TYR A 157 11.27 -19.61 -25.90
N THR A 158 10.85 -20.12 -27.03
CA THR A 158 11.67 -20.87 -27.99
C THR A 158 11.68 -20.11 -29.33
N VAL A 159 12.90 -19.92 -29.91
CA VAL A 159 13.10 -19.34 -31.24
C VAL A 159 14.16 -20.15 -31.96
N GLY A 160 13.89 -20.60 -33.21
CA GLY A 160 14.84 -21.39 -33.99
C GLY A 160 15.28 -22.70 -33.34
N GLY A 161 14.44 -23.29 -32.49
CA GLY A 161 14.74 -24.49 -31.70
C GLY A 161 15.74 -24.26 -30.56
N VAL A 162 15.95 -23.01 -30.15
CA VAL A 162 16.72 -22.62 -28.95
C VAL A 162 15.75 -22.09 -27.91
N ARG A 163 15.82 -22.63 -26.69
CA ARG A 163 15.03 -22.14 -25.56
C ARG A 163 15.77 -21.05 -24.83
N PHE A 164 15.12 -19.90 -24.63
CA PHE A 164 15.64 -18.77 -23.87
C PHE A 164 14.90 -18.65 -22.53
N VAL A 165 15.65 -18.29 -21.49
CA VAL A 165 15.15 -17.98 -20.16
C VAL A 165 15.70 -16.62 -19.74
N ARG A 166 14.85 -15.73 -19.28
CA ARG A 166 15.20 -14.44 -18.68
C ARG A 166 14.64 -14.36 -17.28
N GLU A 167 15.43 -13.94 -16.30
CA GLU A 167 14.99 -13.70 -14.92
C GLU A 167 15.36 -12.27 -14.51
N VAL A 168 14.39 -11.56 -13.92
CA VAL A 168 14.57 -10.20 -13.41
C VAL A 168 14.10 -10.15 -11.97
N PHE A 169 14.96 -9.60 -11.08
CA PHE A 169 14.59 -9.31 -9.69
C PHE A 169 15.33 -8.08 -9.17
N SER A 170 14.76 -7.41 -8.15
CA SER A 170 15.42 -6.29 -7.48
C SER A 170 15.86 -6.72 -6.08
N SER A 171 17.18 -6.78 -5.87
CA SER A 171 17.80 -7.30 -4.63
C SER A 171 17.85 -6.24 -3.53
N PRO A 172 17.15 -6.42 -2.40
CA PRO A 172 17.33 -5.56 -1.22
C PRO A 172 18.67 -5.82 -0.52
N VAL A 173 19.29 -6.98 -0.74
CA VAL A 173 20.59 -7.34 -0.16
C VAL A 173 21.73 -6.61 -0.83
N ASP A 174 21.69 -6.54 -2.17
CA ASP A 174 22.78 -6.00 -3.01
C ASP A 174 22.49 -4.61 -3.57
N GLN A 175 21.23 -4.11 -3.42
CA GLN A 175 20.77 -2.80 -3.87
C GLN A 175 20.89 -2.59 -5.38
N VAL A 176 20.69 -3.66 -6.15
CA VAL A 176 20.72 -3.68 -7.63
C VAL A 176 19.51 -4.43 -8.17
N ILE A 177 19.09 -4.10 -9.40
CA ILE A 177 18.27 -4.99 -10.20
C ILE A 177 19.21 -5.93 -10.95
N VAL A 178 18.89 -7.22 -10.92
CA VAL A 178 19.59 -8.27 -11.64
C VAL A 178 18.72 -8.73 -12.79
N PHE A 179 19.28 -8.68 -14.00
CA PHE A 179 18.63 -9.23 -15.19
C PHE A 179 19.54 -10.30 -15.81
N HIS A 180 19.14 -11.55 -15.67
CA HIS A 180 19.88 -12.71 -16.17
C HIS A 180 19.21 -13.28 -17.41
N LEU A 181 20.02 -13.57 -18.43
CA LEU A 181 19.64 -14.19 -19.69
C LEU A 181 20.43 -15.46 -19.90
N ALA A 182 19.78 -16.55 -20.30
CA ALA A 182 20.41 -17.81 -20.64
C ALA A 182 19.74 -18.45 -21.87
N ALA A 183 20.51 -19.22 -22.65
CA ALA A 183 20.03 -20.06 -23.72
C ALA A 183 20.41 -21.52 -23.42
N ASP A 184 19.59 -22.48 -23.88
CA ASP A 184 19.87 -23.92 -23.71
C ASP A 184 20.93 -24.45 -24.69
N LYS A 185 21.40 -23.61 -25.62
CA LYS A 185 22.51 -23.91 -26.53
C LYS A 185 23.60 -22.85 -26.42
N PRO A 186 24.88 -23.23 -26.43
CA PRO A 186 25.98 -22.28 -26.29
C PRO A 186 26.06 -21.28 -27.45
N GLY A 187 26.57 -20.08 -27.18
CA GLY A 187 26.83 -19.04 -28.18
C GLY A 187 25.57 -18.40 -28.79
N GLN A 188 24.39 -18.59 -28.23
CA GLN A 188 23.11 -18.13 -28.83
C GLN A 188 22.69 -16.73 -28.38
N LEU A 189 23.31 -16.17 -27.33
CA LEU A 189 22.92 -14.85 -26.87
C LEU A 189 23.60 -13.75 -27.65
N ASN A 190 22.81 -12.99 -28.40
CA ASN A 190 23.20 -11.80 -29.13
C ASN A 190 22.21 -10.69 -28.86
N PHE A 191 22.65 -9.54 -28.33
CA PHE A 191 21.81 -8.38 -28.10
C PHE A 191 22.59 -7.10 -27.98
N THR A 192 21.90 -5.97 -28.16
CA THR A 192 22.42 -4.64 -27.84
C THR A 192 21.58 -4.03 -26.70
N ALA A 193 22.26 -3.61 -25.63
CA ALA A 193 21.69 -2.89 -24.50
C ALA A 193 21.92 -1.39 -24.66
N ALA A 194 20.86 -0.60 -24.47
CA ALA A 194 20.88 0.86 -24.47
C ALA A 194 19.94 1.39 -23.40
N MET A 195 20.20 2.61 -22.91
CA MET A 195 19.30 3.31 -21.99
C MET A 195 18.64 4.50 -22.66
N ALA A 196 17.41 4.79 -22.27
CA ALA A 196 16.66 5.97 -22.70
C ALA A 196 15.95 6.59 -21.49
N THR A 197 15.80 7.92 -21.47
CA THR A 197 15.14 8.63 -20.36
C THR A 197 14.39 9.85 -20.87
N PRO A 198 13.25 10.21 -20.27
CA PRO A 198 12.60 11.49 -20.49
C PRO A 198 13.30 12.65 -19.73
N GLN A 199 14.24 12.33 -18.83
CA GLN A 199 14.98 13.30 -18.04
C GLN A 199 16.05 14.03 -18.89
N LYS A 200 16.49 15.21 -18.40
CA LYS A 200 17.66 15.89 -18.97
C LYS A 200 18.94 15.18 -18.54
N ALA A 201 19.39 14.24 -19.35
CA ALA A 201 20.52 13.36 -19.01
C ALA A 201 21.37 13.03 -20.24
N THR A 202 22.57 12.52 -19.97
CA THR A 202 23.48 11.92 -20.95
C THR A 202 23.54 10.41 -20.74
N VAL A 203 23.73 9.67 -21.84
CA VAL A 203 23.98 8.22 -21.81
C VAL A 203 25.29 7.96 -22.55
N GLU A 204 26.20 7.18 -21.96
CA GLU A 204 27.47 6.82 -22.56
C GLU A 204 27.92 5.40 -22.17
N ALA A 205 28.69 4.76 -23.03
CA ALA A 205 29.39 3.53 -22.71
C ALA A 205 30.80 3.88 -22.17
N GLN A 206 31.03 3.71 -20.86
CA GLN A 206 32.29 4.01 -20.19
C GLN A 206 33.36 2.90 -20.39
N SER A 207 32.91 1.68 -20.69
CA SER A 207 33.77 0.53 -20.96
C SER A 207 33.05 -0.46 -21.88
N PRO A 208 33.71 -1.49 -22.41
CA PRO A 208 33.08 -2.48 -23.29
C PRO A 208 31.85 -3.16 -22.70
N ASP A 209 31.63 -3.05 -21.39
CA ASP A 209 30.61 -3.78 -20.65
C ASP A 209 29.78 -2.89 -19.67
N THR A 210 29.94 -1.56 -19.74
CA THR A 210 29.29 -0.66 -18.78
C THR A 210 28.65 0.53 -19.48
N LEU A 211 27.32 0.68 -19.28
CA LEU A 211 26.54 1.87 -19.64
C LEU A 211 26.33 2.75 -18.41
N VAL A 212 26.38 4.06 -18.61
CA VAL A 212 26.07 5.06 -17.57
C VAL A 212 25.15 6.10 -18.14
N MET A 213 24.08 6.38 -17.39
CA MET A 213 23.16 7.49 -17.61
C MET A 213 23.22 8.41 -16.40
N GLY A 214 23.41 9.71 -16.61
CA GLY A 214 23.49 10.70 -15.54
C GLY A 214 22.88 12.02 -15.93
N GLY A 215 22.23 12.68 -14.97
CA GLY A 215 21.52 13.93 -15.20
C GLY A 215 21.11 14.64 -13.92
N VAL A 216 20.23 15.62 -14.10
CA VAL A 216 19.60 16.38 -13.03
C VAL A 216 18.08 16.24 -13.21
N ASN A 217 17.35 16.10 -12.12
CA ASN A 217 15.89 16.03 -12.09
C ASN A 217 15.23 17.27 -12.68
N ALA A 218 13.96 17.20 -13.03
CA ALA A 218 13.25 18.31 -13.64
C ALA A 218 12.94 19.45 -12.65
N GLU A 219 12.85 20.66 -13.18
CA GLU A 219 12.15 21.77 -12.53
C GLU A 219 10.64 21.48 -12.52
N ALA A 220 9.96 21.80 -11.43
CA ALA A 220 8.50 21.75 -11.37
C ALA A 220 7.94 22.87 -10.51
N LYS A 221 6.76 23.40 -10.89
CA LYS A 221 6.01 24.39 -10.11
C LYS A 221 6.82 25.62 -9.71
N GLY A 222 7.81 26.01 -10.52
CA GLY A 222 8.74 27.12 -10.25
C GLY A 222 9.88 26.81 -9.27
N ILE A 223 10.03 25.54 -8.84
CA ILE A 223 11.14 25.09 -8.00
C ILE A 223 12.18 24.39 -8.90
N PRO A 224 13.41 24.92 -8.99
CA PRO A 224 14.47 24.33 -9.81
C PRO A 224 14.81 22.91 -9.41
N GLY A 225 15.18 22.07 -10.38
CA GLY A 225 15.73 20.73 -10.11
C GLY A 225 17.06 20.83 -9.36
N ALA A 226 17.17 20.08 -8.26
CA ALA A 226 18.34 20.12 -7.37
C ALA A 226 18.99 18.74 -7.18
N LEU A 227 18.33 17.65 -7.60
CA LEU A 227 18.84 16.29 -7.48
C LEU A 227 19.67 15.91 -8.71
N LYS A 228 20.90 15.50 -8.48
CA LYS A 228 21.67 14.71 -9.46
C LYS A 228 21.21 13.26 -9.36
N PHE A 229 21.18 12.55 -10.49
CA PHE A 229 20.93 11.11 -10.49
C PHE A 229 21.87 10.39 -11.44
N GLN A 230 22.11 9.12 -11.15
CA GLN A 230 22.84 8.23 -12.03
C GLN A 230 22.20 6.85 -12.05
N ALA A 231 22.11 6.25 -13.25
CA ALA A 231 21.86 4.82 -13.44
C ALA A 231 23.08 4.21 -14.15
N ARG A 232 23.49 3.03 -13.72
CA ARG A 232 24.65 2.30 -14.25
C ARG A 232 24.29 0.86 -14.49
N VAL A 233 24.61 0.34 -15.68
CA VAL A 233 24.37 -1.04 -16.09
C VAL A 233 25.70 -1.71 -16.40
N ARG A 234 26.02 -2.79 -15.67
CA ARG A 234 27.19 -3.63 -15.90
C ARG A 234 26.75 -4.94 -16.53
N VAL A 235 27.34 -5.29 -17.70
CA VAL A 235 27.04 -6.51 -18.47
C VAL A 235 28.14 -7.53 -18.24
N LEU A 236 27.80 -8.67 -17.63
CA LEU A 236 28.71 -9.79 -17.37
C LEU A 236 28.29 -10.95 -18.25
N THR A 237 29.22 -11.51 -19.08
CA THR A 237 28.92 -12.62 -19.98
C THR A 237 29.68 -13.87 -19.60
N GLN A 238 29.08 -15.04 -19.85
CA GLN A 238 29.79 -16.31 -19.95
C GLN A 238 29.84 -16.68 -21.42
N GLY A 239 31.08 -16.89 -21.93
CA GLY A 239 31.31 -17.01 -23.38
C GLY A 239 31.08 -15.69 -24.11
N GLY A 240 31.30 -15.71 -25.44
CA GLY A 240 31.07 -14.55 -26.30
C GLY A 240 32.00 -13.35 -26.01
N ARG A 241 31.56 -12.19 -26.44
CA ARG A 241 32.25 -10.91 -26.21
C ARG A 241 31.30 -9.74 -26.05
N THR A 242 31.72 -8.72 -25.32
CA THR A 242 31.05 -7.42 -25.21
C THR A 242 31.82 -6.36 -26.02
N THR A 243 31.11 -5.41 -26.61
CA THR A 243 31.68 -4.26 -27.33
C THR A 243 30.91 -3.01 -27.02
N ALA A 244 31.61 -1.89 -26.77
CA ALA A 244 31.00 -0.59 -26.56
C ALA A 244 30.68 0.09 -27.89
N GLY A 245 29.49 0.62 -28.05
CA GLY A 245 29.13 1.71 -28.95
C GLY A 245 29.38 3.06 -28.27
N LYS A 246 28.77 4.12 -28.78
CA LYS A 246 28.82 5.44 -28.15
C LYS A 246 27.96 5.45 -26.85
N ASP A 247 26.77 4.92 -26.93
CA ASP A 247 25.70 4.94 -25.94
C ASP A 247 25.03 3.56 -25.77
N SER A 248 25.72 2.51 -26.16
CA SER A 248 25.22 1.14 -26.15
C SER A 248 26.33 0.14 -25.85
N VAL A 249 25.96 -1.03 -25.34
CA VAL A 249 26.82 -2.21 -25.18
C VAL A 249 26.19 -3.37 -25.92
N SER A 250 26.97 -3.98 -26.85
CA SER A 250 26.54 -5.15 -27.61
C SER A 250 27.21 -6.42 -27.08
N VAL A 251 26.43 -7.50 -26.98
CA VAL A 251 26.88 -8.86 -26.66
C VAL A 251 26.74 -9.74 -27.89
N SER A 252 27.78 -10.51 -28.19
CA SER A 252 27.79 -11.44 -29.33
C SER A 252 28.26 -12.81 -28.90
N GLY A 253 27.47 -13.86 -29.20
CA GLY A 253 27.85 -15.26 -29.04
C GLY A 253 28.02 -15.71 -27.58
N ALA A 254 27.33 -15.13 -26.62
CA ALA A 254 27.40 -15.54 -25.22
C ALA A 254 26.51 -16.77 -24.94
N ASP A 255 26.87 -17.56 -23.92
CA ASP A 255 26.08 -18.66 -23.39
C ASP A 255 25.03 -18.15 -22.38
N SER A 256 25.47 -17.21 -21.53
CA SER A 256 24.62 -16.46 -20.62
C SER A 256 25.11 -15.03 -20.43
N ALA A 257 24.23 -14.14 -19.97
CA ALA A 257 24.58 -12.78 -19.62
C ALA A 257 23.82 -12.36 -18.35
N THR A 258 24.51 -11.62 -17.46
CA THR A 258 23.90 -11.01 -16.27
C THR A 258 24.13 -9.51 -16.32
N LEU A 259 23.05 -8.74 -16.39
CA LEU A 259 23.09 -7.29 -16.28
C LEU A 259 22.81 -6.90 -14.84
N LEU A 260 23.73 -6.16 -14.23
CA LEU A 260 23.57 -5.58 -12.91
C LEU A 260 23.26 -4.10 -13.08
N ILE A 261 22.08 -3.68 -12.58
CA ILE A 261 21.56 -2.33 -12.77
C ILE A 261 21.51 -1.65 -11.40
N ALA A 262 22.23 -0.55 -11.23
CA ALA A 262 22.19 0.29 -10.05
C ALA A 262 21.70 1.68 -10.42
N ALA A 263 20.87 2.29 -9.58
CA ALA A 263 20.50 3.70 -9.69
C ALA A 263 20.53 4.35 -8.31
N ALA A 264 20.87 5.63 -8.28
CA ALA A 264 20.88 6.45 -7.07
C ALA A 264 20.72 7.92 -7.42
N THR A 265 20.29 8.71 -6.42
CA THR A 265 20.26 10.17 -6.52
C THR A 265 21.22 10.81 -5.51
N SER A 266 21.38 12.13 -5.58
CA SER A 266 22.12 12.91 -4.59
C SER A 266 21.33 13.19 -3.31
N TYR A 267 20.13 12.63 -3.15
CA TYR A 267 19.29 12.78 -1.95
C TYR A 267 19.93 12.11 -0.73
N LYS A 268 20.12 12.87 0.35
CA LYS A 268 20.45 12.37 1.68
C LYS A 268 19.27 12.45 2.63
N ASN A 269 18.55 13.55 2.58
CA ASN A 269 17.29 13.79 3.28
C ASN A 269 16.57 14.99 2.63
N TYR A 270 15.36 15.31 3.07
CA TYR A 270 14.52 16.35 2.48
C TYR A 270 15.11 17.78 2.49
N LYS A 271 16.24 18.02 3.15
CA LYS A 271 16.98 19.31 3.18
C LYS A 271 18.34 19.23 2.49
N ASP A 272 18.92 18.03 2.36
CA ASP A 272 20.30 17.82 1.90
C ASP A 272 20.31 16.92 0.66
N VAL A 273 20.67 17.54 -0.45
CA VAL A 273 20.84 16.91 -1.77
C VAL A 273 22.30 16.84 -2.19
N SER A 274 23.27 16.91 -1.26
CA SER A 274 24.70 16.92 -1.52
C SER A 274 25.33 15.52 -1.64
N GLY A 275 24.53 14.46 -1.80
CA GLY A 275 25.02 13.11 -2.02
C GLY A 275 25.74 12.94 -3.35
N ASP A 276 26.41 11.81 -3.51
CA ASP A 276 27.14 11.43 -4.71
C ASP A 276 26.54 10.17 -5.33
N PRO A 277 25.67 10.32 -6.36
CA PRO A 277 25.04 9.18 -7.01
C PRO A 277 26.03 8.30 -7.78
N GLU A 278 27.14 8.86 -8.26
CA GLU A 278 28.18 8.09 -8.93
C GLU A 278 28.88 7.14 -7.95
N ALA A 279 29.36 7.66 -6.83
CA ALA A 279 30.00 6.84 -5.80
C ALA A 279 29.04 5.75 -5.27
N LEU A 280 27.74 6.06 -5.09
CA LEU A 280 26.73 5.08 -4.65
C LEU A 280 26.52 3.97 -5.68
N THR A 281 26.32 4.30 -6.97
CA THR A 281 26.10 3.29 -8.03
C THR A 281 27.32 2.43 -8.24
N GLN A 282 28.53 3.00 -8.17
CA GLN A 282 29.79 2.24 -8.22
C GLN A 282 29.91 1.28 -7.03
N ALA A 283 29.60 1.73 -5.81
CA ALA A 283 29.67 0.89 -4.61
C ALA A 283 28.70 -0.29 -4.66
N TYR A 284 27.45 -0.07 -5.12
CA TYR A 284 26.46 -1.15 -5.28
C TYR A 284 26.93 -2.19 -6.29
N LEU A 285 27.39 -1.75 -7.46
CA LEU A 285 27.91 -2.66 -8.48
C LEU A 285 29.17 -3.39 -8.03
N ALA A 286 30.14 -2.71 -7.40
CA ALA A 286 31.36 -3.32 -6.90
C ALA A 286 31.10 -4.46 -5.89
N LYS A 287 30.03 -4.34 -5.11
CA LYS A 287 29.56 -5.41 -4.21
C LYS A 287 28.93 -6.56 -5.00
N ALA A 288 27.99 -6.25 -5.90
CA ALA A 288 27.21 -7.25 -6.64
C ALA A 288 28.04 -8.07 -7.63
N VAL A 289 28.98 -7.45 -8.34
CA VAL A 289 29.88 -8.11 -9.34
C VAL A 289 30.72 -9.26 -8.73
N ARG A 290 30.97 -9.22 -7.42
CA ARG A 290 31.75 -10.28 -6.72
C ARG A 290 30.96 -11.58 -6.53
N LYS A 291 29.64 -11.55 -6.78
CA LYS A 291 28.75 -12.69 -6.59
C LYS A 291 28.34 -13.28 -7.94
N PRO A 292 28.43 -14.60 -8.14
CA PRO A 292 27.82 -15.23 -9.30
C PRO A 292 26.29 -15.12 -9.21
N PHE A 293 25.63 -15.25 -10.36
CA PHE A 293 24.17 -15.10 -10.48
C PHE A 293 23.39 -15.93 -9.46
N ASP A 294 23.75 -17.22 -9.29
CA ASP A 294 23.06 -18.12 -8.36
C ASP A 294 23.12 -17.65 -6.91
N ILE A 295 24.20 -16.97 -6.51
CA ILE A 295 24.33 -16.40 -5.17
C ILE A 295 23.46 -15.15 -5.02
N LEU A 296 23.46 -14.25 -6.02
CA LEU A 296 22.57 -13.08 -6.03
C LEU A 296 21.11 -13.50 -5.93
N ARG A 297 20.71 -14.50 -6.73
CA ARG A 297 19.36 -15.06 -6.75
C ARG A 297 18.98 -15.71 -5.41
N ARG A 298 19.86 -16.55 -4.87
CA ARG A 298 19.65 -17.22 -3.57
C ARG A 298 19.46 -16.21 -2.44
N ASP A 299 20.33 -15.22 -2.35
CA ASP A 299 20.33 -14.21 -1.29
C ASP A 299 19.05 -13.36 -1.36
N GLN A 300 18.60 -12.97 -2.57
CA GLN A 300 17.35 -12.28 -2.84
C GLN A 300 16.15 -13.10 -2.38
N VAL A 301 16.07 -14.36 -2.83
CA VAL A 301 14.94 -15.25 -2.50
C VAL A 301 14.87 -15.48 -1.00
N ALA A 302 15.98 -15.74 -0.34
CA ALA A 302 16.03 -15.98 1.10
C ALA A 302 15.53 -14.75 1.91
N GLU A 303 15.98 -13.53 1.54
CA GLU A 303 15.54 -12.30 2.22
C GLU A 303 14.05 -12.01 1.97
N HIS A 304 13.57 -12.20 0.76
CA HIS A 304 12.15 -12.01 0.44
C HIS A 304 11.27 -13.03 1.20
N GLN A 305 11.60 -14.31 1.15
CA GLN A 305 10.86 -15.40 1.80
C GLN A 305 10.83 -15.28 3.31
N ARG A 306 11.86 -14.71 3.93
CA ARG A 306 11.93 -14.44 5.37
C ARG A 306 10.72 -13.62 5.86
N LEU A 307 10.24 -12.70 5.03
CA LEU A 307 9.07 -11.85 5.30
C LEU A 307 7.79 -12.40 4.64
N PHE A 308 7.88 -12.79 3.38
CA PHE A 308 6.73 -13.17 2.59
C PHE A 308 6.04 -14.44 3.12
N ARG A 309 6.80 -15.45 3.53
CA ARG A 309 6.29 -16.74 4.03
C ARG A 309 5.75 -16.70 5.45
N ARG A 310 5.77 -15.54 6.13
CA ARG A 310 5.14 -15.40 7.45
C ARG A 310 3.63 -15.59 7.40
N VAL A 311 2.99 -15.26 6.29
CA VAL A 311 1.54 -15.44 6.11
C VAL A 311 1.25 -16.25 4.88
N SER A 312 0.37 -17.23 5.03
CA SER A 312 -0.21 -18.00 3.92
C SER A 312 -1.73 -17.98 4.01
N LEU A 313 -2.39 -17.86 2.86
CA LEU A 313 -3.84 -17.97 2.72
C LEU A 313 -4.16 -18.99 1.66
N ASP A 314 -5.01 -19.98 1.99
CA ASP A 314 -5.48 -21.03 1.09
C ASP A 314 -7.02 -21.09 1.17
N LEU A 315 -7.67 -20.86 0.05
CA LEU A 315 -9.13 -20.86 -0.12
C LEU A 315 -9.62 -22.00 -1.04
N GLY A 316 -8.70 -22.93 -1.38
CA GLY A 316 -8.94 -23.99 -2.36
C GLY A 316 -8.60 -23.53 -3.79
N VAL A 317 -8.48 -24.52 -4.69
CA VAL A 317 -8.08 -24.34 -6.10
C VAL A 317 -9.16 -24.92 -7.02
N THR A 318 -9.46 -24.23 -8.10
CA THR A 318 -10.37 -24.67 -9.17
C THR A 318 -9.65 -24.70 -10.52
N GLU A 319 -10.30 -25.20 -11.58
CA GLU A 319 -9.76 -25.21 -12.94
C GLU A 319 -9.43 -23.80 -13.48
N GLN A 320 -10.08 -22.76 -12.93
CA GLN A 320 -9.81 -21.37 -13.31
C GLN A 320 -8.36 -20.95 -13.01
N ALA A 321 -7.72 -21.55 -12.00
CA ALA A 321 -6.33 -21.27 -11.66
C ALA A 321 -5.31 -21.62 -12.75
N LYS A 322 -5.72 -22.41 -13.75
CA LYS A 322 -4.89 -22.79 -14.91
C LYS A 322 -4.88 -21.73 -16.02
N LEU A 323 -5.78 -20.76 -15.99
CA LEU A 323 -5.87 -19.69 -17.00
C LEU A 323 -4.81 -18.61 -16.77
N PRO A 324 -4.39 -17.86 -17.81
CA PRO A 324 -3.61 -16.64 -17.68
C PRO A 324 -4.28 -15.64 -16.72
N THR A 325 -3.47 -14.87 -16.00
CA THR A 325 -3.96 -13.98 -14.93
C THR A 325 -4.94 -12.92 -15.44
N ASP A 326 -4.72 -12.33 -16.59
CA ASP A 326 -5.63 -11.36 -17.22
C ASP A 326 -7.01 -11.96 -17.55
N GLN A 327 -7.05 -13.23 -17.97
CA GLN A 327 -8.31 -13.94 -18.21
C GLN A 327 -9.04 -14.28 -16.91
N ARG A 328 -8.32 -14.62 -15.86
CA ARG A 328 -8.89 -14.87 -14.51
C ARG A 328 -9.51 -13.59 -13.94
N ILE A 329 -8.81 -12.46 -14.03
CA ILE A 329 -9.30 -11.14 -13.62
C ILE A 329 -10.61 -10.82 -14.35
N ALA A 330 -10.65 -10.99 -15.67
CA ALA A 330 -11.85 -10.69 -16.46
C ALA A 330 -13.08 -11.52 -16.07
N ARG A 331 -12.87 -12.70 -15.47
CA ARG A 331 -13.94 -13.66 -15.11
C ARG A 331 -14.19 -13.77 -13.60
N PHE A 332 -13.47 -13.04 -12.77
CA PHE A 332 -13.55 -13.23 -11.33
C PHE A 332 -14.96 -13.03 -10.75
N ALA A 333 -15.75 -12.14 -11.34
CA ALA A 333 -17.13 -11.90 -10.92
C ALA A 333 -18.07 -13.12 -11.13
N GLU A 334 -17.66 -14.13 -11.92
CA GLU A 334 -18.41 -15.40 -12.06
C GLU A 334 -18.38 -16.25 -10.78
N GLY A 335 -17.51 -15.93 -9.81
CA GLY A 335 -17.49 -16.51 -8.46
C GLY A 335 -16.85 -17.90 -8.35
N HIS A 336 -16.06 -18.33 -9.34
CA HIS A 336 -15.51 -19.70 -9.40
C HIS A 336 -14.00 -19.79 -9.17
N ASP A 337 -13.36 -18.72 -8.68
CA ASP A 337 -11.90 -18.68 -8.53
C ASP A 337 -11.46 -18.18 -7.13
N PRO A 338 -11.66 -18.96 -6.07
CA PRO A 338 -11.24 -18.57 -4.73
C PRO A 338 -9.72 -18.40 -4.61
N GLN A 339 -8.93 -19.15 -5.41
CA GLN A 339 -7.47 -19.03 -5.42
C GLN A 339 -7.02 -17.66 -5.93
N LEU A 340 -7.75 -17.00 -6.85
CA LEU A 340 -7.39 -15.64 -7.29
C LEU A 340 -7.54 -14.62 -6.15
N ALA A 341 -8.53 -14.78 -5.26
CA ALA A 341 -8.65 -13.93 -4.06
C ALA A 341 -7.46 -14.15 -3.09
N ALA A 342 -7.02 -15.40 -2.91
CA ALA A 342 -5.83 -15.70 -2.12
C ALA A 342 -4.55 -15.15 -2.79
N LEU A 343 -4.44 -15.24 -4.11
CA LEU A 343 -3.34 -14.67 -4.90
C LEU A 343 -3.33 -13.13 -4.80
N TYR A 344 -4.50 -12.48 -4.88
CA TYR A 344 -4.65 -11.03 -4.74
C TYR A 344 -4.20 -10.55 -3.35
N PHE A 345 -4.59 -11.25 -2.28
CA PHE A 345 -4.09 -10.98 -0.93
C PHE A 345 -2.57 -11.06 -0.85
N GLN A 346 -1.96 -12.12 -1.40
CA GLN A 346 -0.51 -12.28 -1.43
C GLN A 346 0.18 -11.28 -2.36
N PHE A 347 -0.49 -10.84 -3.44
CA PHE A 347 0.02 -9.78 -4.31
C PHE A 347 0.08 -8.44 -3.59
N GLY A 348 -0.94 -8.07 -2.80
CA GLY A 348 -0.88 -6.87 -1.95
C GLY A 348 0.31 -6.92 -0.97
N ARG A 349 0.57 -8.07 -0.34
CA ARG A 349 1.75 -8.27 0.51
C ARG A 349 3.07 -8.16 -0.27
N TYR A 350 3.13 -8.74 -1.46
CA TYR A 350 4.27 -8.65 -2.38
C TYR A 350 4.55 -7.19 -2.77
N LEU A 351 3.53 -6.44 -3.15
CA LEU A 351 3.66 -5.02 -3.52
C LEU A 351 4.23 -4.19 -2.37
N LEU A 352 3.74 -4.38 -1.14
CA LEU A 352 4.25 -3.67 0.02
C LEU A 352 5.72 -3.99 0.30
N LEU A 353 6.11 -5.26 0.23
CA LEU A 353 7.51 -5.70 0.35
C LEU A 353 8.41 -5.13 -0.75
N SER A 354 7.86 -4.91 -1.94
CA SER A 354 8.61 -4.44 -3.10
C SER A 354 8.75 -2.91 -3.15
N CYS A 355 7.81 -2.15 -2.56
CA CYS A 355 7.82 -0.69 -2.63
C CYS A 355 8.13 0.03 -1.32
N SER A 356 8.16 -0.66 -0.16
CA SER A 356 8.38 -0.03 1.14
C SER A 356 9.24 -0.88 2.07
N ARG A 357 10.52 -0.51 2.21
CA ARG A 357 11.50 -1.15 3.11
C ARG A 357 12.32 -0.10 3.83
N ALA A 358 12.84 -0.46 5.01
CA ALA A 358 13.72 0.40 5.79
C ALA A 358 14.88 0.96 4.94
N GLY A 359 15.12 2.26 5.03
CA GLY A 359 16.12 2.99 4.24
C GLY A 359 15.62 3.49 2.88
N GLY A 360 14.39 3.14 2.47
CA GLY A 360 13.70 3.70 1.31
C GLY A 360 12.71 4.81 1.69
N GLN A 361 11.92 5.24 0.70
CA GLN A 361 10.79 6.16 0.89
C GLN A 361 9.48 5.37 1.07
N PRO A 362 8.40 5.97 1.60
CA PRO A 362 7.09 5.34 1.63
C PRO A 362 6.56 5.01 0.23
N ALA A 363 5.58 4.11 0.16
CA ALA A 363 4.82 3.87 -1.06
C ALA A 363 4.08 5.15 -1.48
N THR A 364 4.35 5.64 -2.71
CA THR A 364 3.62 6.76 -3.33
C THR A 364 2.22 6.33 -3.77
N LEU A 365 1.43 7.20 -4.42
CA LEU A 365 0.17 6.82 -5.07
C LEU A 365 0.32 5.67 -6.07
N GLN A 366 1.50 5.49 -6.63
CA GLN A 366 1.84 4.41 -7.56
C GLN A 366 2.85 3.40 -6.95
N GLY A 367 3.01 3.41 -5.64
CA GLY A 367 3.98 2.58 -4.92
C GLY A 367 5.40 3.01 -5.18
N LEU A 368 6.10 2.32 -6.08
CA LEU A 368 7.45 2.61 -6.53
C LEU A 368 7.50 2.80 -8.07
N TRP A 369 6.43 2.42 -8.78
CA TRP A 369 6.43 2.29 -10.24
C TRP A 369 5.68 3.44 -10.92
N ASN A 370 6.38 4.16 -11.77
CA ASN A 370 5.87 5.29 -12.55
C ASN A 370 6.72 5.46 -13.82
N GLU A 371 6.09 5.58 -14.99
CA GLU A 371 6.81 5.86 -16.25
C GLU A 371 6.68 7.32 -16.74
N SER A 372 5.86 8.14 -16.06
CA SER A 372 5.52 9.50 -16.51
C SER A 372 6.31 10.58 -15.75
N MET A 373 6.72 11.64 -16.45
CA MET A 373 7.23 12.88 -15.85
C MET A 373 6.11 13.72 -15.20
N THR A 374 4.87 13.47 -15.59
CA THR A 374 3.67 14.14 -15.07
C THR A 374 2.63 13.09 -14.68
N PRO A 375 2.94 12.25 -13.67
CA PRO A 375 2.02 11.21 -13.26
C PRO A 375 0.72 11.78 -12.70
N PRO A 376 -0.38 11.02 -12.75
CA PRO A 376 -1.64 11.44 -12.12
C PRO A 376 -1.42 11.82 -10.66
N TRP A 377 -1.98 12.98 -10.26
CA TRP A 377 -1.81 13.57 -8.92
C TRP A 377 -0.35 13.67 -8.47
N ASP A 378 0.57 13.89 -9.43
CA ASP A 378 2.01 13.97 -9.22
C ASP A 378 2.63 12.69 -8.59
N SER A 379 1.88 11.60 -8.45
CA SER A 379 2.27 10.36 -7.73
C SER A 379 2.85 10.64 -6.34
N LYS A 380 2.36 11.70 -5.67
CA LYS A 380 2.84 12.12 -4.35
C LYS A 380 2.16 11.36 -3.21
N TYR A 381 2.46 11.73 -1.98
CA TYR A 381 1.86 11.15 -0.79
C TYR A 381 0.58 11.90 -0.44
N THR A 382 -0.57 11.41 -0.93
CA THR A 382 -1.88 11.92 -0.54
C THR A 382 -2.28 11.28 0.79
N ILE A 383 -2.46 12.11 1.83
CA ILE A 383 -2.65 11.70 3.22
C ILE A 383 -4.05 12.03 3.76
N ASN A 384 -5.05 12.04 2.87
CA ASN A 384 -6.45 12.08 3.26
C ASN A 384 -7.16 10.73 3.11
N ILE A 385 -6.46 9.69 2.61
CA ILE A 385 -6.82 8.27 2.56
C ILE A 385 -5.70 7.39 1.96
N ASN A 386 -5.05 7.80 0.86
CA ASN A 386 -4.28 6.90 -0.01
C ASN A 386 -3.03 6.35 0.67
N THR A 387 -2.19 7.22 1.24
CA THR A 387 -0.99 6.80 1.97
C THR A 387 -1.34 5.94 3.18
N GLU A 388 -2.39 6.28 3.90
CA GLU A 388 -2.87 5.49 5.04
C GLU A 388 -3.29 4.10 4.60
N MET A 389 -4.07 3.99 3.51
CA MET A 389 -4.53 2.72 2.95
C MET A 389 -3.36 1.85 2.47
N ASN A 390 -2.28 2.46 1.93
CA ASN A 390 -1.08 1.72 1.53
C ASN A 390 -0.49 0.89 2.69
N TYR A 391 -0.69 1.32 3.92
CA TYR A 391 -0.13 0.66 5.11
C TYR A 391 -1.15 -0.11 5.95
N TRP A 392 -2.44 -0.10 5.60
CA TRP A 392 -3.45 -0.88 6.34
C TRP A 392 -3.13 -2.38 6.45
N PRO A 393 -2.59 -3.07 5.42
CA PRO A 393 -2.24 -4.48 5.55
C PRO A 393 -0.95 -4.74 6.33
N ALA A 394 -0.10 -3.72 6.57
CA ALA A 394 1.25 -3.92 7.10
C ALA A 394 1.27 -4.71 8.42
N GLU A 395 0.50 -4.29 9.40
CA GLU A 395 0.47 -4.95 10.70
C GLU A 395 -0.34 -6.26 10.67
N PRO A 396 -1.62 -6.31 10.23
CA PRO A 396 -2.40 -7.53 10.26
C PRO A 396 -1.87 -8.63 9.35
N ALA A 397 -1.24 -8.28 8.22
CA ALA A 397 -0.61 -9.25 7.30
C ALA A 397 0.88 -9.53 7.61
N ASN A 398 1.36 -9.24 8.83
CA ASN A 398 2.68 -9.59 9.36
C ASN A 398 3.87 -9.02 8.57
N LEU A 399 3.74 -7.76 8.13
CA LEU A 399 4.76 -6.98 7.41
C LEU A 399 5.06 -5.64 8.11
N GLY A 400 4.96 -5.60 9.43
CA GLY A 400 5.11 -4.37 10.20
C GLY A 400 6.46 -3.64 9.98
N GLU A 401 7.53 -4.33 9.56
CA GLU A 401 8.80 -3.71 9.19
C GLU A 401 8.69 -2.79 7.96
N CYS A 402 7.71 -3.04 7.09
CA CYS A 402 7.45 -2.20 5.91
C CYS A 402 6.90 -0.82 6.27
N THR A 403 6.47 -0.58 7.52
CA THR A 403 6.05 0.75 7.99
C THR A 403 7.25 1.68 8.28
N ALA A 404 8.48 1.19 8.31
CA ALA A 404 9.66 1.98 8.66
C ALA A 404 9.83 3.27 7.82
N PRO A 405 9.66 3.26 6.47
CA PRO A 405 9.73 4.49 5.68
C PRO A 405 8.61 5.49 6.02
N LEU A 406 7.40 5.02 6.28
CA LEU A 406 6.29 5.88 6.70
C LEU A 406 6.58 6.53 8.06
N ILE A 407 7.04 5.76 9.05
CA ILE A 407 7.42 6.27 10.37
C ILE A 407 8.50 7.32 10.26
N GLN A 408 9.51 7.10 9.40
CA GLN A 408 10.56 8.06 9.12
C GLN A 408 9.98 9.35 8.51
N MET A 409 9.14 9.24 7.48
CA MET A 409 8.48 10.39 6.85
C MET A 409 7.68 11.21 7.87
N VAL A 410 6.85 10.57 8.71
CA VAL A 410 6.04 11.27 9.71
C VAL A 410 6.93 11.97 10.75
N THR A 411 8.07 11.37 11.10
CA THR A 411 9.05 12.01 11.99
C THR A 411 9.71 13.22 11.34
N GLU A 412 10.03 13.14 10.04
CA GLU A 412 10.60 14.23 9.26
C GLU A 412 9.61 15.39 9.04
N LEU A 413 8.31 15.10 8.95
CA LEU A 413 7.26 16.13 8.83
C LEU A 413 7.14 17.05 10.05
N VAL A 414 7.66 16.66 11.21
CA VAL A 414 7.56 17.47 12.45
C VAL A 414 8.18 18.85 12.28
N GLU A 415 9.36 18.94 11.68
CA GLU A 415 10.05 20.25 11.56
C GLU A 415 9.36 21.19 10.56
N PRO A 416 9.11 20.82 9.28
CA PRO A 416 8.38 21.68 8.37
C PRO A 416 6.93 21.91 8.82
N GLY A 417 6.29 20.90 9.42
CA GLY A 417 4.95 21.01 9.98
C GLY A 417 4.85 21.97 11.16
N SER A 418 5.89 22.06 12.01
CA SER A 418 5.97 23.06 13.08
C SER A 418 6.12 24.48 12.53
N ARG A 419 6.81 24.63 11.40
CA ARG A 419 6.88 25.92 10.70
C ARG A 419 5.51 26.32 10.16
N THR A 420 4.82 25.41 9.47
CA THR A 420 3.46 25.63 8.97
C THR A 420 2.49 25.92 10.11
N ALA A 421 2.53 25.21 11.23
CA ALA A 421 1.70 25.48 12.40
C ALA A 421 1.92 26.90 12.92
N ARG A 422 3.15 27.33 13.05
CA ARG A 422 3.48 28.68 13.54
C ARG A 422 3.12 29.78 12.53
N VAL A 423 3.51 29.62 11.26
CA VAL A 423 3.36 30.66 10.22
C VAL A 423 1.93 30.80 9.76
N ASN A 424 1.25 29.68 9.47
CA ASN A 424 -0.10 29.71 8.90
C ASN A 424 -1.20 29.75 9.96
N TRP A 425 -0.95 29.22 11.18
CA TRP A 425 -1.97 29.05 12.21
C TRP A 425 -1.67 29.77 13.54
N GLY A 426 -0.45 30.24 13.76
CA GLY A 426 -0.03 30.84 15.03
C GLY A 426 -0.02 29.85 16.19
N ALA A 427 0.16 28.56 15.92
CA ALA A 427 0.06 27.46 16.86
C ALA A 427 1.40 26.80 17.15
N GLY A 428 1.50 26.14 18.31
CA GLY A 428 2.55 25.19 18.62
C GLY A 428 2.33 23.84 17.98
N GLY A 429 3.20 22.86 18.30
CA GLY A 429 3.14 21.53 17.71
C GLY A 429 3.47 21.52 16.23
N TRP A 430 2.81 20.64 15.45
CA TRP A 430 3.01 20.55 14.01
C TRP A 430 1.73 20.11 13.28
N VAL A 431 1.61 20.50 12.01
CA VAL A 431 0.48 20.17 11.12
C VAL A 431 0.99 19.75 9.75
N CYS A 432 0.29 18.82 9.12
CA CYS A 432 0.41 18.51 7.72
C CYS A 432 -1.01 18.41 7.14
N HIS A 433 -1.26 19.08 6.00
CA HIS A 433 -2.54 19.08 5.33
C HIS A 433 -2.72 17.79 4.50
N HIS A 434 -3.54 17.82 3.45
CA HIS A 434 -3.97 16.58 2.76
C HIS A 434 -2.90 15.90 1.89
N ASN A 435 -1.72 16.52 1.68
CA ASN A 435 -0.63 15.98 0.86
C ASN A 435 0.75 16.36 1.39
N THR A 436 1.73 15.52 1.07
CA THR A 436 3.16 15.84 1.19
C THR A 436 3.95 15.21 0.02
N ASP A 437 5.21 15.62 -0.14
CA ASP A 437 6.13 15.13 -1.18
C ASP A 437 7.47 14.68 -0.59
N LEU A 438 8.48 14.40 -1.44
CA LEU A 438 9.83 14.08 -0.99
C LEU A 438 10.44 15.17 -0.09
N TRP A 439 10.08 16.43 -0.33
CA TRP A 439 10.61 17.60 0.35
C TRP A 439 9.89 17.91 1.67
N ARG A 440 8.92 17.05 2.05
CA ARG A 440 8.14 17.17 3.31
C ARG A 440 7.35 18.47 3.40
N ALA A 441 6.78 18.92 2.29
CA ALA A 441 5.87 20.04 2.29
C ALA A 441 4.61 19.75 3.12
N THR A 442 4.12 20.71 3.90
CA THR A 442 3.04 20.51 4.88
C THR A 442 1.89 21.51 4.79
N ALA A 443 2.07 22.60 4.04
CA ALA A 443 1.05 23.61 3.85
C ALA A 443 -0.08 23.12 2.90
N PRO A 444 -1.29 23.71 2.94
CA PRO A 444 -2.43 23.28 2.12
C PRO A 444 -2.20 23.61 0.64
N ILE A 445 -2.40 22.62 -0.24
CA ILE A 445 -2.20 22.72 -1.69
C ILE A 445 -3.48 22.45 -2.47
N ASP A 446 -3.45 22.53 -3.80
CA ASP A 446 -4.49 22.16 -4.76
C ASP A 446 -5.82 22.94 -4.61
N GLY A 447 -5.83 24.02 -3.84
CA GLY A 447 -7.01 24.86 -3.59
C GLY A 447 -7.84 24.44 -2.37
N PRO A 448 -8.74 25.34 -1.94
CA PRO A 448 -9.49 25.14 -0.69
C PRO A 448 -10.47 23.98 -0.74
N THR A 449 -10.93 23.58 -1.94
CA THR A 449 -11.89 22.49 -2.13
C THR A 449 -11.36 21.13 -1.64
N TRP A 450 -10.06 20.88 -1.80
CA TRP A 450 -9.41 19.60 -1.47
C TRP A 450 -8.34 19.76 -0.39
N GLY A 451 -7.63 20.88 -0.41
CA GLY A 451 -6.35 21.04 0.29
C GLY A 451 -6.42 21.58 1.68
N PHE A 452 -7.44 22.37 2.04
CA PHE A 452 -7.48 23.03 3.34
C PHE A 452 -8.02 22.12 4.45
N TRP A 453 -7.37 20.97 4.61
CA TRP A 453 -7.71 19.95 5.59
C TRP A 453 -6.53 19.70 6.55
N PRO A 454 -6.61 20.14 7.83
CA PRO A 454 -5.45 20.16 8.74
C PRO A 454 -5.21 18.84 9.47
N THR A 455 -6.00 17.79 9.27
CA THR A 455 -5.95 16.56 10.05
C THR A 455 -5.10 15.45 9.41
N GLY A 456 -4.45 15.68 8.26
CA GLY A 456 -3.61 14.68 7.57
C GLY A 456 -2.47 14.16 8.44
N GLY A 457 -1.67 15.07 9.05
CA GLY A 457 -0.60 14.68 9.97
C GLY A 457 -1.10 13.92 11.20
N ALA A 458 -2.29 14.28 11.70
CA ALA A 458 -2.93 13.58 12.82
C ALA A 458 -3.33 12.15 12.45
N TRP A 459 -3.85 11.93 11.22
CA TRP A 459 -4.18 10.58 10.76
C TRP A 459 -2.93 9.72 10.61
N LEU A 460 -1.85 10.27 10.05
CA LEU A 460 -0.58 9.54 9.96
C LEU A 460 -0.06 9.08 11.33
N CYS A 461 -0.31 9.84 12.41
CA CYS A 461 0.04 9.45 13.77
C CYS A 461 -0.66 8.15 14.23
N LYS A 462 -1.79 7.78 13.62
CA LYS A 462 -2.44 6.48 13.88
C LYS A 462 -1.54 5.32 13.48
N SER A 463 -0.82 5.39 12.36
CA SER A 463 0.15 4.35 11.96
C SER A 463 1.29 4.19 12.96
N LEU A 464 1.73 5.28 13.61
CA LEU A 464 2.70 5.21 14.70
C LEU A 464 2.15 4.45 15.90
N TRP A 465 0.90 4.72 16.28
CA TRP A 465 0.22 4.02 17.35
C TRP A 465 -0.05 2.55 17.01
N ASP A 466 -0.56 2.26 15.80
CA ASP A 466 -0.85 0.89 15.38
C ASP A 466 0.39 -0.01 15.42
N ARG A 467 1.55 0.49 15.01
CA ARG A 467 2.82 -0.24 15.13
C ARG A 467 3.14 -0.62 16.57
N TYR A 468 2.87 0.28 17.53
CA TYR A 468 3.00 -0.03 18.96
C TYR A 468 1.93 -1.03 19.42
N ASP A 469 0.67 -0.83 19.05
CA ASP A 469 -0.47 -1.62 19.53
C ASP A 469 -0.37 -3.09 19.06
N PHE A 470 0.20 -3.32 17.86
CA PHE A 470 0.50 -4.67 17.36
C PHE A 470 1.81 -5.24 17.92
N GLY A 471 2.84 -4.43 18.18
CA GLY A 471 4.16 -4.88 18.57
C GLY A 471 4.42 -4.92 20.07
N GLY A 472 3.85 -4.00 20.83
CA GLY A 472 4.02 -3.85 22.27
C GLY A 472 5.38 -3.27 22.70
N ASP A 473 6.19 -2.75 21.78
CA ASP A 473 7.53 -2.23 22.05
C ASP A 473 7.47 -0.83 22.71
N LYS A 474 7.72 -0.76 24.02
CA LYS A 474 7.75 0.50 24.79
C LYS A 474 8.90 1.43 24.39
N GLN A 475 10.03 0.91 23.90
CA GLN A 475 11.13 1.76 23.44
C GLN A 475 10.75 2.44 22.12
N TYR A 476 10.09 1.72 21.24
CA TYR A 476 9.49 2.30 20.03
C TYR A 476 8.47 3.38 20.41
N LEU A 477 7.54 3.09 21.33
CA LEU A 477 6.54 4.07 21.78
C LEU A 477 7.19 5.34 22.32
N ALA A 478 8.23 5.21 23.13
CA ALA A 478 8.97 6.37 23.66
C ALA A 478 9.59 7.25 22.57
N ARG A 479 10.04 6.65 21.44
CA ARG A 479 10.58 7.39 20.29
C ARG A 479 9.52 8.16 19.50
N VAL A 480 8.33 7.55 19.30
CA VAL A 480 7.28 8.15 18.45
C VAL A 480 6.30 9.02 19.23
N TYR A 481 6.23 8.88 20.54
CA TYR A 481 5.33 9.67 21.38
C TYR A 481 5.53 11.19 21.22
N PRO A 482 6.75 11.76 21.16
CA PRO A 482 6.95 13.18 20.91
C PRO A 482 6.33 13.67 19.59
N VAL A 483 6.34 12.83 18.56
CA VAL A 483 5.73 13.13 17.25
C VAL A 483 4.22 13.23 17.39
N MET A 484 3.57 12.22 17.98
CA MET A 484 2.13 12.18 18.25
C MET A 484 1.70 13.34 19.17
N LYS A 485 2.46 13.58 20.23
CA LYS A 485 2.24 14.68 21.19
C LYS A 485 2.26 16.03 20.49
N GLY A 486 3.22 16.27 19.60
CA GLY A 486 3.33 17.51 18.84
C GLY A 486 2.11 17.76 17.93
N ALA A 487 1.63 16.72 17.21
CA ALA A 487 0.40 16.82 16.43
C ALA A 487 -0.82 17.11 17.34
N ALA A 488 -0.92 16.45 18.49
CA ALA A 488 -2.00 16.68 19.45
C ALA A 488 -1.96 18.11 20.04
N GLN A 489 -0.77 18.66 20.27
CA GLN A 489 -0.62 20.04 20.76
C GLN A 489 -1.12 21.06 19.76
N PHE A 490 -0.88 20.88 18.46
CA PHE A 490 -1.44 21.73 17.42
C PHE A 490 -2.97 21.87 17.56
N PHE A 491 -3.67 20.78 17.82
CA PHE A 491 -5.14 20.83 18.00
C PHE A 491 -5.56 21.45 19.33
N LEU A 492 -4.79 21.34 20.40
CA LEU A 492 -5.07 22.10 21.63
C LEU A 492 -5.04 23.60 21.39
N ASP A 493 -4.17 24.08 20.51
CA ASP A 493 -3.97 25.50 20.21
C ASP A 493 -4.97 26.02 19.16
N THR A 494 -5.49 25.16 18.26
CA THR A 494 -6.25 25.59 17.08
C THR A 494 -7.73 25.25 17.10
N LEU A 495 -8.16 24.27 17.89
CA LEU A 495 -9.59 23.96 18.07
C LEU A 495 -10.33 25.20 18.61
N VAL A 496 -11.50 25.45 18.06
CA VAL A 496 -12.37 26.56 18.46
C VAL A 496 -13.71 26.05 18.94
N GLU A 497 -14.34 26.80 19.84
CA GLU A 497 -15.69 26.50 20.29
C GLU A 497 -16.71 26.93 19.23
N GLU A 498 -17.52 25.98 18.74
CA GLU A 498 -18.58 26.30 17.79
C GLU A 498 -19.75 26.97 18.53
N PRO A 499 -20.49 27.91 17.87
CA PRO A 499 -21.42 28.79 18.57
C PRO A 499 -22.63 28.11 19.19
N LYS A 500 -23.13 27.00 18.62
CA LYS A 500 -24.44 26.40 18.94
C LYS A 500 -24.37 25.44 20.11
N HIS A 501 -23.48 24.43 20.06
CA HIS A 501 -23.36 23.36 21.04
C HIS A 501 -22.18 23.50 21.98
N LYS A 502 -21.29 24.46 21.68
CA LYS A 502 -20.06 24.72 22.44
C LYS A 502 -19.06 23.57 22.37
N TRP A 503 -19.12 22.76 21.33
CA TRP A 503 -18.13 21.74 21.06
C TRP A 503 -16.84 22.35 20.53
N LEU A 504 -15.73 21.65 20.78
CA LEU A 504 -14.43 22.00 20.15
C LEU A 504 -14.36 21.39 18.77
N VAL A 505 -14.12 22.23 17.76
CA VAL A 505 -14.07 21.83 16.35
C VAL A 505 -12.89 22.44 15.62
N THR A 506 -12.47 21.82 14.51
CA THR A 506 -11.58 22.42 13.53
C THR A 506 -12.32 23.50 12.72
N CYS A 507 -11.67 24.63 12.48
CA CYS A 507 -12.22 25.69 11.63
C CYS A 507 -11.09 26.61 11.17
N PRO A 508 -10.88 26.83 9.86
CA PRO A 508 -11.48 26.13 8.72
C PRO A 508 -11.05 24.66 8.62
N SER A 509 -11.88 23.83 7.97
CA SER A 509 -11.57 22.48 7.53
C SER A 509 -12.52 22.05 6.41
N LEU A 510 -12.52 20.77 6.03
CA LEU A 510 -13.45 20.17 5.07
C LEU A 510 -13.62 18.68 5.37
N SER A 511 -14.73 18.07 4.93
CA SER A 511 -14.81 16.61 4.84
C SER A 511 -14.21 16.15 3.52
N PRO A 512 -13.08 15.45 3.51
CA PRO A 512 -12.46 15.01 2.26
C PRO A 512 -13.41 14.10 1.44
N GLU A 513 -13.70 14.36 0.18
CA GLU A 513 -13.48 15.63 -0.55
C GLU A 513 -14.86 16.16 -0.98
N ASN A 514 -15.87 16.02 -0.09
CA ASN A 514 -17.28 16.23 -0.43
C ASN A 514 -17.70 17.70 -0.27
N THR A 515 -18.61 18.11 -1.14
CA THR A 515 -19.21 19.44 -1.12
C THR A 515 -20.52 19.42 -0.32
N HIS A 516 -20.68 20.34 0.63
CA HIS A 516 -21.93 20.51 1.39
C HIS A 516 -22.94 21.42 0.67
N PRO A 517 -24.20 21.54 1.13
CA PRO A 517 -25.24 22.34 0.44
C PRO A 517 -24.93 23.81 0.23
N GLY A 518 -23.93 24.38 0.94
CA GLY A 518 -23.40 25.72 0.68
C GLY A 518 -22.61 25.87 -0.62
N GLY A 519 -22.47 24.81 -1.44
CA GLY A 519 -21.83 24.84 -2.76
C GLY A 519 -20.30 24.79 -2.73
N VAL A 520 -19.71 24.60 -1.56
CA VAL A 520 -18.25 24.46 -1.34
C VAL A 520 -17.98 23.35 -0.32
N SER A 521 -16.72 22.92 -0.19
CA SER A 521 -16.32 21.89 0.78
C SER A 521 -15.89 22.45 2.14
N VAL A 522 -15.45 23.71 2.17
CA VAL A 522 -14.94 24.36 3.38
C VAL A 522 -16.04 24.52 4.43
N CYS A 523 -15.79 24.01 5.64
CA CYS A 523 -16.73 24.01 6.75
C CYS A 523 -16.01 24.10 8.10
N ALA A 524 -16.78 23.96 9.19
CA ALA A 524 -16.27 23.75 10.54
C ALA A 524 -16.63 22.34 11.02
N GLY A 525 -15.70 21.68 11.70
CA GLY A 525 -15.92 20.46 12.45
C GLY A 525 -16.54 19.29 11.69
N PRO A 526 -16.04 18.90 10.50
CA PRO A 526 -16.53 17.69 9.86
C PRO A 526 -16.30 16.48 10.76
N THR A 527 -17.19 15.49 10.69
CA THR A 527 -17.19 14.31 11.57
C THR A 527 -15.85 13.58 11.56
N MET A 528 -15.21 13.44 10.40
CA MET A 528 -13.91 12.80 10.26
C MET A 528 -12.85 13.45 11.14
N ASP A 529 -12.80 14.78 11.19
CA ASP A 529 -11.82 15.50 12.00
C ASP A 529 -11.96 15.19 13.48
N SER A 530 -13.22 15.25 13.99
CA SER A 530 -13.50 14.92 15.38
C SER A 530 -13.12 13.48 15.72
N GLN A 531 -13.33 12.55 14.78
CA GLN A 531 -12.94 11.14 14.93
C GLN A 531 -11.42 10.98 14.98
N ILE A 532 -10.68 11.58 14.05
CA ILE A 532 -9.20 11.51 13.99
C ILE A 532 -8.58 12.14 15.23
N ILE A 533 -9.02 13.34 15.62
CA ILE A 533 -8.49 14.05 16.79
C ILE A 533 -8.81 13.28 18.08
N ARG A 534 -9.99 12.65 18.18
CA ARG A 534 -10.35 11.79 19.30
C ARG A 534 -9.42 10.60 19.45
N ASP A 535 -9.05 9.95 18.34
CA ASP A 535 -8.05 8.87 18.35
C ASP A 535 -6.68 9.39 18.75
N LEU A 536 -6.22 10.51 18.17
CA LEU A 536 -4.92 11.10 18.47
C LEU A 536 -4.80 11.44 19.97
N PHE A 537 -5.80 12.13 20.55
CA PHE A 537 -5.80 12.43 21.99
C PHE A 537 -5.86 11.14 22.82
N SER A 538 -6.69 10.15 22.45
CA SER A 538 -6.78 8.89 23.18
C SER A 538 -5.46 8.12 23.15
N ASN A 539 -4.78 8.08 22.01
CA ASN A 539 -3.49 7.42 21.85
C ASN A 539 -2.39 8.15 22.64
N CYS A 540 -2.39 9.50 22.64
CA CYS A 540 -1.45 10.28 23.45
C CYS A 540 -1.68 10.09 24.96
N ILE A 541 -2.94 10.04 25.41
CA ILE A 541 -3.30 9.76 26.81
C ILE A 541 -2.74 8.40 27.22
N ARG A 542 -3.05 7.34 26.47
CA ARG A 542 -2.56 5.97 26.74
C ARG A 542 -1.04 5.87 26.69
N ALA A 543 -0.40 6.50 25.69
CA ALA A 543 1.06 6.52 25.57
C ALA A 543 1.71 7.20 26.77
N SER A 544 1.19 8.35 27.20
CA SER A 544 1.63 9.08 28.38
C SER A 544 1.53 8.25 29.66
N GLU A 545 0.44 7.48 29.85
CA GLU A 545 0.24 6.56 30.96
C GLU A 545 1.24 5.41 30.95
N ILE A 546 1.42 4.76 29.78
CA ILE A 546 2.34 3.63 29.61
C ILE A 546 3.80 4.04 29.89
N LEU A 547 4.16 5.26 29.46
CA LEU A 547 5.51 5.82 29.61
C LEU A 547 5.73 6.52 30.96
N GLY A 548 4.67 6.89 31.68
CA GLY A 548 4.73 7.59 32.94
C GLY A 548 5.17 9.05 32.81
N VAL A 549 4.81 9.75 31.74
CA VAL A 549 5.26 11.12 31.41
C VAL A 549 4.07 12.06 31.15
N ASP A 550 4.33 13.39 31.18
CA ASP A 550 3.43 14.47 30.72
C ASP A 550 2.02 14.47 31.38
N ALA A 551 1.92 14.24 32.70
CA ALA A 551 0.63 14.14 33.42
C ALA A 551 -0.27 15.37 33.22
N ASP A 552 0.30 16.59 33.27
CA ASP A 552 -0.44 17.85 33.13
C ASP A 552 -0.98 18.01 31.69
N LEU A 553 -0.16 17.67 30.70
CA LEU A 553 -0.58 17.70 29.29
C LEU A 553 -1.64 16.63 29.01
N ARG A 554 -1.50 15.44 29.60
CA ARG A 554 -2.51 14.38 29.54
C ARG A 554 -3.87 14.87 30.03
N ALA A 555 -3.89 15.61 31.16
CA ALA A 555 -5.15 16.20 31.67
C ALA A 555 -5.79 17.16 30.67
N LYS A 556 -5.00 17.95 29.92
CA LYS A 556 -5.50 18.82 28.85
C LYS A 556 -6.09 18.02 27.69
N PHE A 557 -5.43 16.94 27.26
CA PHE A 557 -5.98 16.05 26.22
C PHE A 557 -7.29 15.40 26.65
N VAL A 558 -7.42 14.95 27.90
CA VAL A 558 -8.67 14.40 28.45
C VAL A 558 -9.79 15.43 28.40
N ALA A 559 -9.53 16.66 28.86
CA ALA A 559 -10.49 17.75 28.87
C ALA A 559 -10.94 18.15 27.46
N ALA A 560 -9.98 18.32 26.52
CA ALA A 560 -10.29 18.67 25.14
C ALA A 560 -11.06 17.56 24.43
N ARG A 561 -10.66 16.29 24.58
CA ARG A 561 -11.33 15.14 23.99
C ARG A 561 -12.80 15.03 24.42
N ALA A 562 -13.10 15.32 25.69
CA ALA A 562 -14.47 15.29 26.21
C ALA A 562 -15.39 16.35 25.58
N ARG A 563 -14.79 17.42 25.01
CA ARG A 563 -15.52 18.52 24.38
C ARG A 563 -15.57 18.45 22.85
N LEU A 564 -14.93 17.46 22.22
CA LEU A 564 -15.03 17.27 20.77
C LEU A 564 -16.46 16.95 20.35
N ALA A 565 -16.88 17.43 19.19
CA ALA A 565 -18.18 17.11 18.61
C ALA A 565 -18.38 15.57 18.58
N PRO A 566 -19.54 15.05 19.06
CA PRO A 566 -19.83 13.64 19.06
C PRO A 566 -20.15 13.14 17.64
N ASN A 567 -20.12 11.82 17.45
CA ASN A 567 -20.76 11.21 16.28
C ASN A 567 -22.28 11.43 16.36
N GLN A 568 -22.89 12.00 15.31
CA GLN A 568 -24.30 12.34 15.28
C GLN A 568 -25.04 11.45 14.27
N ILE A 569 -26.30 11.12 14.59
CA ILE A 569 -27.20 10.39 13.68
C ILE A 569 -28.18 11.41 13.09
N GLY A 570 -28.20 11.50 11.76
CA GLY A 570 -29.11 12.42 11.05
C GLY A 570 -30.54 11.90 10.95
N LYS A 571 -31.45 12.74 10.45
CA LYS A 571 -32.90 12.45 10.35
C LYS A 571 -33.20 11.26 9.43
N ALA A 572 -32.34 10.94 8.47
CA ALA A 572 -32.49 9.77 7.61
C ALA A 572 -31.92 8.48 8.25
N GLY A 573 -31.40 8.56 9.48
CA GLY A 573 -30.77 7.45 10.18
C GLY A 573 -29.31 7.19 9.81
N GLN A 574 -28.69 8.06 9.01
CA GLN A 574 -27.30 8.00 8.62
C GLN A 574 -26.37 8.60 9.68
N LEU A 575 -25.11 8.21 9.69
CA LEU A 575 -24.06 8.93 10.41
C LEU A 575 -23.78 10.25 9.68
N GLN A 576 -23.91 11.39 10.38
CA GLN A 576 -23.71 12.69 9.76
C GLN A 576 -22.24 12.90 9.34
N GLU A 577 -22.02 13.46 8.13
CA GLU A 577 -20.72 13.84 7.62
C GLU A 577 -20.25 15.21 8.14
N TRP A 578 -21.19 16.09 8.42
CA TRP A 578 -20.96 17.45 8.92
C TRP A 578 -21.60 17.71 10.28
N LEU A 579 -21.31 18.84 10.91
CA LEU A 579 -21.95 19.26 12.15
C LEU A 579 -23.48 19.41 12.00
N GLU A 580 -23.90 19.93 10.86
CA GLU A 580 -25.31 20.06 10.49
C GLU A 580 -25.74 18.81 9.68
N ASP A 581 -27.01 18.46 9.76
CA ASP A 581 -27.62 17.33 9.05
C ASP A 581 -27.84 17.67 7.56
N TRP A 582 -26.74 17.71 6.81
CA TRP A 582 -26.68 18.14 5.40
C TRP A 582 -26.59 16.98 4.41
N ASP A 583 -26.37 15.76 4.88
CA ASP A 583 -26.04 14.61 4.03
C ASP A 583 -27.06 14.40 2.91
N MET A 584 -28.38 14.51 3.22
CA MET A 584 -29.44 14.32 2.23
C MET A 584 -29.60 15.49 1.25
N GLN A 585 -28.92 16.60 1.48
CA GLN A 585 -28.96 17.81 0.67
C GLN A 585 -27.62 18.04 -0.06
N ALA A 586 -26.61 17.17 0.20
CA ALA A 586 -25.32 17.27 -0.45
C ALA A 586 -25.47 17.10 -1.96
N PRO A 587 -24.75 17.89 -2.79
CA PRO A 587 -24.81 17.78 -4.25
C PRO A 587 -24.46 16.38 -4.76
N GLU A 588 -23.56 15.66 -4.07
CA GLU A 588 -23.10 14.32 -4.42
C GLU A 588 -23.27 13.37 -3.23
N ILE A 589 -24.48 12.81 -3.08
CA ILE A 589 -24.77 11.84 -2.00
C ILE A 589 -23.94 10.57 -2.17
N GLN A 590 -23.70 10.13 -3.41
CA GLN A 590 -22.90 8.94 -3.74
C GLN A 590 -21.40 9.23 -3.94
N HIS A 591 -20.87 10.17 -3.16
CA HIS A 591 -19.47 10.56 -3.24
C HIS A 591 -18.53 9.36 -3.01
N ARG A 592 -17.38 9.35 -3.71
CA ARG A 592 -16.38 8.27 -3.63
C ARG A 592 -15.76 8.14 -2.24
N HIS A 593 -15.54 9.26 -1.52
CA HIS A 593 -15.10 9.26 -0.14
C HIS A 593 -16.22 8.89 0.84
N VAL A 594 -15.84 8.21 1.92
CA VAL A 594 -16.68 7.86 3.05
C VAL A 594 -16.04 8.34 4.35
N SER A 595 -15.55 9.55 4.35
CA SER A 595 -14.69 10.17 5.37
C SER A 595 -15.25 10.10 6.78
N HIS A 596 -16.56 10.37 6.95
CA HIS A 596 -17.26 10.29 8.23
C HIS A 596 -17.36 8.87 8.81
N LEU A 597 -17.02 7.84 8.02
CA LEU A 597 -17.02 6.44 8.47
C LEU A 597 -15.64 5.98 9.01
N TYR A 598 -14.66 6.87 9.08
CA TYR A 598 -13.37 6.64 9.73
C TYR A 598 -13.54 6.03 11.13
N GLY A 599 -14.54 6.45 11.88
CA GLY A 599 -14.84 5.95 13.23
C GLY A 599 -15.11 4.44 13.32
N LEU A 600 -15.57 3.80 12.23
CA LEU A 600 -15.71 2.34 12.12
C LEU A 600 -14.40 1.70 11.65
N TYR A 601 -13.81 2.22 10.55
CA TYR A 601 -12.53 1.76 10.02
C TYR A 601 -11.77 2.93 9.35
N PRO A 602 -10.49 3.14 9.69
CA PRO A 602 -9.57 2.29 10.46
C PRO A 602 -9.63 2.46 11.99
N SER A 603 -10.45 3.35 12.52
CA SER A 603 -10.68 3.49 13.96
C SER A 603 -11.46 2.31 14.56
N ALA A 604 -11.70 2.37 15.86
CA ALA A 604 -12.53 1.44 16.61
C ALA A 604 -13.53 2.18 17.54
N GLN A 605 -13.84 3.45 17.21
CA GLN A 605 -14.80 4.24 17.98
C GLN A 605 -16.23 3.76 17.78
N ILE A 606 -16.50 3.18 16.62
CA ILE A 606 -17.80 2.60 16.26
C ILE A 606 -17.61 1.10 16.08
N THR A 607 -18.41 0.29 16.77
CA THR A 607 -18.40 -1.16 16.64
C THR A 607 -19.83 -1.69 16.73
N PRO A 608 -20.18 -2.80 16.03
CA PRO A 608 -21.52 -3.36 16.07
C PRO A 608 -22.01 -3.74 17.48
N ARG A 609 -21.09 -4.12 18.39
CA ARG A 609 -21.43 -4.55 19.75
C ARG A 609 -21.31 -3.43 20.79
N GLY A 610 -20.31 -2.55 20.65
CA GLY A 610 -20.06 -1.49 21.62
C GLY A 610 -20.92 -0.24 21.42
N THR A 611 -21.27 0.06 20.15
CA THR A 611 -22.06 1.23 19.75
C THR A 611 -23.06 0.86 18.65
N PRO A 612 -24.05 -0.02 18.93
CA PRO A 612 -24.91 -0.61 17.91
C PRO A 612 -25.72 0.43 17.13
N GLU A 613 -26.17 1.51 17.77
CA GLU A 613 -26.91 2.59 17.10
C GLU A 613 -26.03 3.33 16.07
N LEU A 614 -24.78 3.64 16.42
CA LEU A 614 -23.83 4.26 15.51
C LEU A 614 -23.43 3.29 14.38
N ALA A 615 -23.31 2.01 14.67
CA ALA A 615 -23.04 1.00 13.65
C ALA A 615 -24.18 0.87 12.65
N ALA A 616 -25.44 0.94 13.13
CA ALA A 616 -26.63 0.98 12.26
C ALA A 616 -26.64 2.25 11.40
N ALA A 617 -26.23 3.39 11.95
CA ALA A 617 -26.12 4.65 11.21
C ALA A 617 -25.03 4.59 10.14
N VAL A 618 -23.87 3.98 10.43
CA VAL A 618 -22.83 3.72 9.43
C VAL A 618 -23.33 2.80 8.32
N HIS A 619 -24.02 1.72 8.66
CA HIS A 619 -24.65 0.83 7.68
C HIS A 619 -25.58 1.62 6.74
N LYS A 620 -26.42 2.52 7.30
CA LYS A 620 -27.29 3.39 6.53
C LYS A 620 -26.50 4.34 5.62
N SER A 621 -25.41 4.95 6.11
CA SER A 621 -24.54 5.80 5.31
C SER A 621 -23.91 5.03 4.13
N LEU A 622 -23.45 3.79 4.34
CA LEU A 622 -22.92 2.96 3.27
C LEU A 622 -23.98 2.64 2.21
N GLN A 623 -25.22 2.33 2.61
CA GLN A 623 -26.31 2.14 1.66
C GLN A 623 -26.58 3.40 0.82
N MET A 624 -26.50 4.58 1.41
CA MET A 624 -26.71 5.85 0.71
C MET A 624 -25.55 6.19 -0.23
N ARG A 625 -24.31 5.94 0.19
CA ARG A 625 -23.10 6.12 -0.63
C ARG A 625 -23.05 5.16 -1.82
N GLY A 626 -23.68 3.99 -1.68
CA GLY A 626 -23.63 2.93 -2.68
C GLY A 626 -22.29 2.20 -2.74
N ASP A 627 -22.26 1.19 -3.58
CA ASP A 627 -21.10 0.30 -3.73
C ASP A 627 -20.10 0.80 -4.78
N ASP A 628 -20.59 1.53 -5.80
CA ASP A 628 -19.75 2.01 -6.89
C ASP A 628 -18.85 3.16 -6.44
N ALA A 629 -17.55 2.99 -6.68
CA ALA A 629 -16.52 3.96 -6.34
C ALA A 629 -15.23 3.67 -7.13
N THR A 630 -14.23 4.52 -6.92
CA THR A 630 -12.84 4.29 -7.38
C THR A 630 -12.26 3.01 -6.75
N GLY A 631 -11.14 2.49 -7.27
CA GLY A 631 -10.50 1.28 -6.73
C GLY A 631 -10.28 1.37 -5.21
N TRP A 632 -9.59 2.42 -4.73
CA TRP A 632 -9.41 2.64 -3.29
C TRP A 632 -10.74 2.87 -2.54
N GLY A 633 -11.71 3.53 -3.18
CA GLY A 633 -13.02 3.77 -2.58
C GLY A 633 -13.79 2.47 -2.33
N VAL A 634 -13.69 1.49 -3.24
CA VAL A 634 -14.20 0.12 -3.05
C VAL A 634 -13.36 -0.60 -1.99
N GLY A 635 -12.03 -0.48 -2.03
CA GLY A 635 -11.13 -1.04 -1.02
C GLY A 635 -11.49 -0.60 0.40
N TRP A 636 -11.81 0.69 0.62
CA TRP A 636 -12.26 1.17 1.92
C TRP A 636 -13.60 0.54 2.34
N ARG A 637 -14.56 0.49 1.42
CA ARG A 637 -15.89 -0.11 1.68
C ARG A 637 -15.82 -1.59 2.04
N ILE A 638 -14.88 -2.37 1.45
CA ILE A 638 -14.65 -3.78 1.84
C ILE A 638 -14.32 -3.87 3.32
N ASN A 639 -13.39 -3.03 3.81
CA ASN A 639 -13.00 -2.99 5.22
C ASN A 639 -14.17 -2.57 6.12
N LEU A 640 -14.98 -1.59 5.69
CA LEU A 640 -16.15 -1.11 6.45
C LEU A 640 -17.22 -2.21 6.58
N TRP A 641 -17.56 -2.91 5.48
CA TRP A 641 -18.52 -4.01 5.52
C TRP A 641 -18.01 -5.19 6.34
N ALA A 642 -16.71 -5.50 6.26
CA ALA A 642 -16.09 -6.50 7.11
C ALA A 642 -16.21 -6.14 8.60
N ARG A 643 -16.03 -4.85 8.97
CA ARG A 643 -16.21 -4.35 10.34
C ARG A 643 -17.68 -4.31 10.79
N LEU A 644 -18.62 -4.23 9.86
CA LEU A 644 -20.06 -4.43 10.13
C LEU A 644 -20.45 -5.92 10.18
N LEU A 645 -19.48 -6.84 10.03
CA LEU A 645 -19.65 -8.30 10.08
C LEU A 645 -20.48 -8.85 8.90
N ASP A 646 -20.60 -8.11 7.81
CA ASP A 646 -21.25 -8.54 6.57
C ASP A 646 -20.22 -9.04 5.54
N GLY A 647 -19.86 -10.32 5.66
CA GLY A 647 -18.88 -10.94 4.79
C GLY A 647 -19.34 -11.13 3.35
N ASP A 648 -20.62 -11.39 3.13
CA ASP A 648 -21.16 -11.56 1.77
C ASP A 648 -21.13 -10.22 0.99
N HIS A 649 -21.47 -9.10 1.65
CA HIS A 649 -21.36 -7.78 1.04
C HIS A 649 -19.90 -7.37 0.81
N ALA A 650 -19.03 -7.61 1.80
CA ALA A 650 -17.59 -7.37 1.64
C ALA A 650 -17.00 -8.16 0.44
N TYR A 651 -17.41 -9.43 0.26
CA TYR A 651 -17.00 -10.25 -0.89
C TYR A 651 -17.56 -9.73 -2.22
N LYS A 652 -18.81 -9.28 -2.26
CA LYS A 652 -19.38 -8.63 -3.45
C LYS A 652 -18.52 -7.46 -3.91
N LEU A 653 -18.08 -6.62 -2.97
CA LEU A 653 -17.19 -5.49 -3.27
C LEU A 653 -15.78 -5.94 -3.65
N LEU A 654 -15.25 -7.00 -3.04
CA LEU A 654 -13.98 -7.59 -3.44
C LEU A 654 -14.04 -8.09 -4.89
N ALA A 655 -15.13 -8.74 -5.29
CA ALA A 655 -15.34 -9.15 -6.68
C ALA A 655 -15.40 -7.95 -7.63
N MET A 656 -16.06 -6.86 -7.22
CA MET A 656 -16.09 -5.60 -7.97
C MET A 656 -14.69 -4.97 -8.09
N LEU A 657 -13.89 -5.00 -7.04
CA LEU A 657 -12.51 -4.48 -7.03
C LEU A 657 -11.60 -5.31 -7.95
N MET A 658 -11.73 -6.63 -7.90
CA MET A 658 -10.86 -7.57 -8.62
C MET A 658 -11.22 -7.76 -10.11
N THR A 659 -12.14 -6.99 -10.65
CA THR A 659 -12.55 -7.05 -12.07
C THR A 659 -12.34 -5.70 -12.77
N PRO A 660 -12.20 -5.67 -14.11
CA PRO A 660 -12.15 -4.41 -14.86
C PRO A 660 -13.40 -3.55 -14.61
N PRO A 661 -13.29 -2.21 -14.56
CA PRO A 661 -12.06 -1.43 -14.84
C PRO A 661 -11.18 -1.17 -13.61
N ARG A 662 -11.47 -1.75 -12.42
CA ARG A 662 -10.77 -1.48 -11.16
C ARG A 662 -9.50 -2.29 -10.96
N THR A 663 -9.38 -3.43 -11.63
CA THR A 663 -8.12 -4.20 -11.68
C THR A 663 -7.62 -4.29 -13.10
N LEU A 664 -6.36 -3.89 -13.29
CA LEU A 664 -5.62 -3.87 -14.56
C LEU A 664 -5.07 -5.27 -14.89
N PRO A 665 -4.65 -5.55 -16.15
CA PRO A 665 -4.20 -6.88 -16.54
C PRO A 665 -3.07 -7.46 -15.70
N ASN A 666 -2.16 -6.63 -15.16
CA ASN A 666 -1.08 -7.04 -14.27
C ASN A 666 -1.47 -7.11 -12.78
N MET A 667 -2.75 -7.07 -12.48
CA MET A 667 -3.36 -7.08 -11.16
C MET A 667 -3.15 -5.77 -10.34
N PHE A 668 -2.61 -4.71 -10.93
CA PHE A 668 -2.62 -3.39 -10.30
C PHE A 668 -4.05 -2.85 -10.17
N ASP A 669 -4.30 -2.10 -9.10
CA ASP A 669 -5.57 -1.38 -8.91
C ASP A 669 -5.70 -0.19 -9.88
N SER A 670 -6.92 0.23 -10.11
CA SER A 670 -7.25 1.38 -10.97
C SER A 670 -8.29 2.27 -10.32
N CYS A 671 -7.96 3.54 -10.25
CA CYS A 671 -8.87 4.56 -9.73
C CYS A 671 -9.95 5.07 -10.72
N PRO A 672 -9.87 4.99 -12.06
CA PRO A 672 -8.79 5.06 -13.03
C PRO A 672 -8.11 6.43 -13.08
N PRO A 673 -6.83 6.60 -13.50
CA PRO A 673 -5.88 5.55 -13.89
C PRO A 673 -5.30 4.77 -12.68
N PHE A 674 -4.18 4.05 -12.88
CA PHE A 674 -3.50 3.27 -11.85
C PHE A 674 -3.21 4.06 -10.57
N GLN A 675 -3.67 3.51 -9.45
CA GLN A 675 -3.26 3.86 -8.10
C GLN A 675 -3.11 2.56 -7.29
N ILE A 676 -2.09 2.46 -6.44
CA ILE A 676 -1.76 1.20 -5.77
C ILE A 676 -2.59 0.93 -4.51
N ASP A 677 -3.21 1.95 -3.97
CA ASP A 677 -3.90 1.94 -2.68
C ASP A 677 -5.08 0.97 -2.62
N GLY A 678 -5.82 0.79 -3.71
CA GLY A 678 -6.89 -0.23 -3.77
C GLY A 678 -6.36 -1.66 -3.62
N ASN A 679 -5.15 -1.97 -4.11
CA ASN A 679 -4.51 -3.26 -3.86
C ASN A 679 -4.29 -3.50 -2.36
N PHE A 680 -3.85 -2.50 -1.62
CA PHE A 680 -3.64 -2.59 -0.19
C PHE A 680 -4.95 -2.58 0.60
N GLY A 681 -5.93 -1.78 0.17
CA GLY A 681 -7.27 -1.75 0.74
C GLY A 681 -7.99 -3.10 0.61
N GLY A 682 -7.88 -3.75 -0.54
CA GLY A 682 -8.41 -5.10 -0.75
C GLY A 682 -7.68 -6.16 0.08
N CYS A 683 -6.35 -6.07 0.17
CA CYS A 683 -5.53 -6.97 1.01
C CYS A 683 -5.92 -6.85 2.50
N SER A 684 -6.03 -5.63 3.04
CA SER A 684 -6.47 -5.41 4.42
C SER A 684 -7.92 -5.85 4.63
N GLY A 685 -8.80 -5.64 3.64
CA GLY A 685 -10.18 -6.07 3.68
C GLY A 685 -10.33 -7.59 3.82
N ILE A 686 -9.55 -8.36 3.05
CA ILE A 686 -9.49 -9.83 3.20
C ILE A 686 -9.01 -10.22 4.61
N ALA A 687 -8.00 -9.55 5.15
CA ALA A 687 -7.54 -9.80 6.52
C ALA A 687 -8.66 -9.51 7.55
N GLU A 688 -9.38 -8.38 7.42
CA GLU A 688 -10.50 -8.00 8.31
C GLU A 688 -11.71 -8.97 8.18
N MET A 689 -11.94 -9.56 7.01
CA MET A 689 -12.97 -10.60 6.84
C MET A 689 -12.62 -11.88 7.61
N LEU A 690 -11.32 -12.21 7.72
CA LEU A 690 -10.83 -13.44 8.35
C LEU A 690 -10.54 -13.28 9.84
N MET A 691 -10.08 -12.12 10.30
CA MET A 691 -9.72 -11.88 11.68
C MET A 691 -9.80 -10.40 12.05
N GLN A 692 -10.40 -10.08 13.19
CA GLN A 692 -10.42 -8.73 13.77
C GLN A 692 -9.86 -8.75 15.19
N SER A 693 -9.18 -7.66 15.59
CA SER A 693 -8.59 -7.55 16.93
C SER A 693 -8.70 -6.14 17.55
N HIS A 694 -9.60 -5.30 17.01
CA HIS A 694 -9.74 -3.88 17.40
C HIS A 694 -10.58 -3.66 18.66
N ALA A 695 -11.42 -4.64 19.07
CA ALA A 695 -12.35 -4.53 20.20
C ALA A 695 -11.83 -5.20 21.48
N SER A 696 -10.51 -5.19 21.72
CA SER A 696 -9.84 -5.83 22.88
C SER A 696 -10.03 -7.35 22.96
N GLU A 697 -10.40 -7.98 21.86
CA GLU A 697 -10.54 -9.43 21.69
C GLU A 697 -10.04 -9.82 20.29
N ILE A 698 -9.72 -11.09 20.09
CA ILE A 698 -9.43 -11.64 18.76
C ILE A 698 -10.68 -12.37 18.28
N GLU A 699 -11.32 -11.85 17.25
CA GLU A 699 -12.48 -12.47 16.63
C GLU A 699 -12.06 -13.24 15.37
N LEU A 700 -12.42 -14.53 15.33
CA LEU A 700 -12.07 -15.45 14.25
C LEU A 700 -13.23 -15.56 13.27
N LEU A 701 -12.95 -15.34 11.98
CA LEU A 701 -13.89 -15.37 10.87
C LEU A 701 -15.11 -14.45 11.07
N PRO A 702 -14.91 -13.17 11.51
CA PRO A 702 -16.04 -12.28 11.85
C PRO A 702 -16.92 -11.96 10.65
N ALA A 703 -16.37 -11.96 9.44
CA ALA A 703 -17.05 -11.61 8.19
C ALA A 703 -16.69 -12.59 7.06
N LEU A 704 -16.72 -13.89 7.35
CA LEU A 704 -16.45 -14.93 6.36
C LEU A 704 -17.60 -14.97 5.34
N PRO A 705 -17.33 -14.81 4.01
CA PRO A 705 -18.36 -14.92 2.98
C PRO A 705 -18.72 -16.38 2.71
N LYS A 706 -19.95 -16.62 2.26
CA LYS A 706 -20.38 -17.95 1.81
C LYS A 706 -19.56 -18.51 0.64
N ALA A 707 -18.95 -17.62 -0.14
CA ALA A 707 -18.05 -17.99 -1.24
C ALA A 707 -16.78 -18.74 -0.78
N TRP A 708 -16.41 -18.67 0.50
CA TRP A 708 -15.25 -19.33 1.08
C TRP A 708 -15.66 -20.37 2.12
N PRO A 709 -16.32 -21.48 1.72
CA PRO A 709 -16.83 -22.48 2.66
C PRO A 709 -15.72 -23.23 3.39
N LEU A 710 -14.53 -23.29 2.81
CA LEU A 710 -13.35 -23.94 3.38
C LEU A 710 -12.11 -23.03 3.17
N GLY A 711 -11.13 -23.19 4.05
CA GLY A 711 -9.85 -22.50 3.89
C GLY A 711 -8.98 -22.60 5.12
N ARG A 712 -7.80 -22.02 4.97
CA ARG A 712 -6.80 -21.91 6.03
C ARG A 712 -6.00 -20.63 5.84
N VAL A 713 -5.84 -19.87 6.90
CA VAL A 713 -4.89 -18.76 6.98
C VAL A 713 -3.92 -19.01 8.13
N LYS A 714 -2.64 -18.68 7.94
CA LYS A 714 -1.60 -18.77 8.96
C LYS A 714 -0.85 -17.47 9.07
N GLY A 715 -0.42 -17.13 10.28
CA GLY A 715 0.52 -16.05 10.57
C GLY A 715 -0.06 -14.64 10.56
N LEU A 716 -1.39 -14.46 10.56
CA LEU A 716 -1.97 -13.13 10.74
C LEU A 716 -1.57 -12.55 12.10
N ARG A 717 -1.37 -11.24 12.15
CA ARG A 717 -1.06 -10.55 13.41
C ARG A 717 -2.30 -9.90 14.00
N ALA A 718 -2.43 -10.04 15.31
CA ALA A 718 -3.43 -9.35 16.10
C ALA A 718 -2.77 -8.39 17.09
N ARG A 719 -3.50 -7.35 17.48
CA ARG A 719 -3.08 -6.38 18.49
C ARG A 719 -2.64 -7.06 19.78
N GLY A 720 -1.65 -6.48 20.45
CA GLY A 720 -1.04 -7.07 21.62
C GLY A 720 0.06 -8.10 21.32
N GLY A 721 0.57 -8.20 20.11
CA GLY A 721 1.69 -9.06 19.72
C GLY A 721 1.34 -10.52 19.53
N PHE A 722 0.09 -10.82 19.17
CA PHE A 722 -0.35 -12.18 18.88
C PHE A 722 -0.18 -12.53 17.41
N GLU A 723 0.14 -13.81 17.14
CA GLU A 723 0.11 -14.42 15.82
C GLU A 723 -1.02 -15.47 15.80
N VAL A 724 -1.79 -15.51 14.70
CA VAL A 724 -3.04 -16.25 14.61
C VAL A 724 -3.06 -17.11 13.36
N ASP A 725 -3.32 -18.42 13.54
CA ASP A 725 -3.65 -19.36 12.47
C ASP A 725 -5.11 -19.78 12.64
N ILE A 726 -5.83 -19.92 11.52
CA ILE A 726 -7.23 -20.35 11.48
C ILE A 726 -7.43 -21.35 10.34
N ALA A 727 -8.12 -22.44 10.61
CA ALA A 727 -8.64 -23.34 9.57
C ALA A 727 -10.15 -23.50 9.75
N TRP A 728 -10.86 -23.58 8.64
CA TRP A 728 -12.31 -23.72 8.64
C TRP A 728 -12.80 -24.63 7.54
N GLN A 729 -13.98 -25.21 7.77
CA GLN A 729 -14.71 -26.02 6.80
C GLN A 729 -16.22 -25.80 7.03
N ASP A 730 -16.98 -25.76 5.93
CA ASP A 730 -18.43 -25.47 5.95
C ASP A 730 -18.76 -24.18 6.72
N GLY A 731 -17.91 -23.16 6.57
CA GLY A 731 -18.04 -21.86 7.22
C GLY A 731 -17.76 -21.86 8.73
N LYS A 732 -17.26 -22.95 9.29
CA LYS A 732 -17.01 -23.10 10.74
C LYS A 732 -15.53 -23.34 11.01
N VAL A 733 -14.99 -22.66 12.03
CA VAL A 733 -13.62 -22.89 12.50
C VAL A 733 -13.47 -24.35 12.95
N THR A 734 -12.52 -25.07 12.33
CA THR A 734 -12.18 -26.46 12.69
C THR A 734 -10.96 -26.51 13.60
N SER A 735 -10.04 -25.59 13.45
CA SER A 735 -8.89 -25.42 14.36
C SER A 735 -8.35 -23.99 14.30
N TYR A 736 -7.71 -23.56 15.37
CA TYR A 736 -6.98 -22.29 15.41
C TYR A 736 -5.79 -22.40 16.38
N ARG A 737 -4.80 -21.54 16.17
CA ARG A 737 -3.65 -21.33 17.04
C ARG A 737 -3.49 -19.84 17.29
N ILE A 738 -3.26 -19.45 18.55
CA ILE A 738 -2.93 -18.08 18.92
C ILE A 738 -1.65 -18.13 19.75
N ALA A 739 -0.58 -17.53 19.24
CA ALA A 739 0.74 -17.52 19.83
C ALA A 739 1.24 -16.10 20.11
N SER A 740 2.12 -15.95 21.09
CA SER A 740 2.80 -14.71 21.42
C SER A 740 4.18 -14.98 22.01
N ALA A 741 5.09 -14.02 22.03
CA ALA A 741 6.44 -14.16 22.59
C ALA A 741 6.39 -14.64 24.05
N ASP A 742 5.50 -14.03 24.84
CA ASP A 742 5.21 -14.42 26.23
C ASP A 742 3.81 -14.99 26.32
N ARG A 743 3.65 -16.16 26.92
CA ARG A 743 2.34 -16.78 27.12
C ARG A 743 1.42 -15.87 27.93
N ARG A 744 0.45 -15.23 27.25
CA ARG A 744 -0.48 -14.26 27.84
C ARG A 744 -1.93 -14.71 27.71
N LYS A 745 -2.77 -14.21 28.61
CA LYS A 745 -4.23 -14.36 28.47
C LYS A 745 -4.71 -13.48 27.33
N VAL A 746 -5.64 -13.99 26.54
CA VAL A 746 -6.31 -13.27 25.45
C VAL A 746 -7.77 -13.73 25.37
N THR A 747 -8.65 -12.76 25.15
CA THR A 747 -10.07 -13.04 24.86
C THR A 747 -10.21 -13.38 23.38
N VAL A 748 -10.80 -14.51 23.10
CA VAL A 748 -11.09 -15.00 21.73
C VAL A 748 -12.58 -15.07 21.55
N ARG A 749 -13.08 -14.50 20.46
CA ARG A 749 -14.48 -14.65 20.02
C ARG A 749 -14.54 -15.66 18.87
N LEU A 750 -15.44 -16.62 19.03
CA LEU A 750 -15.71 -17.66 18.04
C LEU A 750 -17.21 -17.90 17.95
N SER A 751 -17.78 -17.75 16.75
CA SER A 751 -19.22 -17.96 16.50
C SER A 751 -20.13 -17.19 17.47
N GLY A 752 -19.75 -15.95 17.83
CA GLY A 752 -20.50 -15.10 18.76
C GLY A 752 -20.17 -15.27 20.25
N GLU A 753 -19.56 -16.38 20.65
CA GLU A 753 -19.17 -16.65 22.02
C GLU A 753 -17.74 -16.22 22.33
N THR A 754 -17.49 -15.73 23.55
CA THR A 754 -16.16 -15.34 23.99
C THR A 754 -15.60 -16.33 25.01
N LYS A 755 -14.29 -16.58 24.91
CA LYS A 755 -13.54 -17.33 25.93
C LYS A 755 -12.17 -16.71 26.15
N VAL A 756 -11.67 -16.79 27.38
CA VAL A 756 -10.31 -16.41 27.71
C VAL A 756 -9.42 -17.64 27.61
N ILE A 757 -8.38 -17.54 26.79
CA ILE A 757 -7.37 -18.61 26.64
C ILE A 757 -5.99 -18.08 27.01
N LYS A 758 -5.05 -18.98 27.20
CA LYS A 758 -3.62 -18.65 27.30
C LYS A 758 -2.99 -18.93 25.93
N SER A 759 -2.30 -17.95 25.36
CA SER A 759 -1.61 -18.10 24.09
C SER A 759 -0.52 -19.18 24.16
N GLU A 760 -0.19 -19.76 23.04
CA GLU A 760 1.01 -20.58 22.89
C GLU A 760 2.26 -19.69 22.85
N ARG A 761 3.43 -20.27 22.93
CA ARG A 761 4.69 -19.56 22.72
C ARG A 761 5.04 -19.57 21.24
N LEU A 762 5.48 -18.40 20.72
CA LEU A 762 6.03 -18.27 19.36
C LEU A 762 7.31 -19.08 19.20
#